data_709590947b47db78b4dccaff9533d4b2
#
_entry.id   709590947b47db78b4dccaff9533d4b2
#
_cell.length_a   1.000
_cell.length_b   1.000
_cell.length_c   1.000
_cell.angle_alpha   90.00
_cell.angle_beta   90.00
_cell.angle_gamma   90.00
#
_symmetry.space_group_name_H-M   'P 1'
#
loop_
_entity.id
_entity.type
_entity.pdbx_description
1 polymer ?
#
loop_
_entity_poly.entity_id
_entity_poly.type
_entity_poly.pdbx_seq_one_letter_code
_entity_poly.pdbx_strand_id
1 'polypeptide(L)'
;MQLAEAELPSKRREDSRRRGELSRSRRCRILAEYYTYIMPYKKESGAQGRKRRKIETEQQAKLARSLHRFLVSTAEITAGPSAAPQETHNPDPVSVDIPVPALEAETVSSKDVYTQANLPENIDQKVYTDIGYWPETMDETLKTELVRRGTEELQNKDAWFPRDSNGRSFSKDWFYIHLENGETMLRTWLVFSPVNNAAYCFPCMLFQKAKGKSSFEKSSGFNAWRKLSPRLLEHERSSYHLSAFTMWKELEMRLHKQETIDAAAQLAQQRSFEKWKAILVRILDCVLYLARQTLPLRGHSEDLNTDGNCGNFLETFKLLAKYDPVAKQHLHRVQRTDGYIVSYLSPQSQNEFISLLGDHIRTVIFQNIIKAKYFAITFDSTPDISHTDQMSQVIRYVHIEDSGVHLTESFIDFIQLYGKSADVITKQICDKLQADGLKLEHCYGQGYDNAATMAGHISGVQKRILDINPKAMFVPCNNHSLNLAGMHAVGVGTKSVTFFGTVEKVYAFFSSSTHRWDILKKHVPIRVKRSCNTRWSSKHEAVCVLAEHTEKIIDALEALRDGPEETSETRGDAGSLLVCIMTYVFFSFLHFWNPVLTEVNDTQIYLQQEGLALDQCVQKLKALALFCHEKRDSLVSKATEKALQVCKTYCIPTERRVGRRKKMDGENSCDAGLTLIQETSREQLEAIDQLQAEIKKRTTQMNMLHQRFAFLQIQTLLDTGKDDFIKKKFSTRVLSTQN
;
A
#
# COMPACT_ATOMS: atom_id res chain seq x y z
N MET A 1 -37.74 7.65 -57.10
CA MET A 1 -37.37 7.15 -58.43
C MET A 1 -35.88 6.90 -58.40
N GLN A 2 -35.48 5.69 -58.11
CA GLN A 2 -34.96 4.62 -58.96
C GLN A 2 -33.59 4.98 -59.55
N LEU A 3 -32.59 4.35 -59.00
CA LEU A 3 -31.79 3.23 -59.51
C LEU A 3 -30.58 3.62 -60.37
N ALA A 4 -29.40 3.33 -59.88
CA ALA A 4 -28.40 2.51 -60.58
C ALA A 4 -27.38 1.94 -59.60
N GLU A 5 -27.49 0.63 -59.35
CA GLU A 5 -26.46 -0.24 -58.79
C GLU A 5 -25.37 -0.45 -59.84
N ALA A 6 -24.11 -0.35 -59.45
CA ALA A 6 -22.97 -0.87 -60.19
C ALA A 6 -22.23 -1.88 -59.33
N GLU A 7 -22.26 -3.12 -59.78
CA GLU A 7 -21.59 -4.30 -59.20
C GLU A 7 -20.05 -4.13 -59.12
N LEU A 8 -19.47 -4.42 -57.98
CA LEU A 8 -18.04 -4.61 -57.78
C LEU A 8 -17.76 -6.07 -57.40
N PRO A 9 -16.68 -6.70 -57.88
CA PRO A 9 -16.53 -8.14 -57.90
C PRO A 9 -16.27 -8.72 -56.53
N SER A 10 -16.91 -9.86 -56.28
CA SER A 10 -17.05 -10.59 -55.02
C SER A 10 -15.74 -11.11 -54.34
N LYS A 11 -14.59 -11.13 -55.02
CA LYS A 11 -13.34 -11.69 -54.49
C LYS A 11 -12.57 -10.80 -53.49
N ARG A 12 -12.77 -9.47 -53.48
CA ARG A 12 -12.12 -8.59 -52.51
C ARG A 12 -12.85 -8.48 -51.16
N ARG A 13 -14.10 -8.91 -51.08
CA ARG A 13 -14.87 -8.92 -49.81
C ARG A 13 -14.58 -10.14 -48.95
N GLU A 14 -14.17 -11.28 -49.50
CA GLU A 14 -13.83 -12.49 -48.75
C GLU A 14 -12.47 -12.37 -48.05
N ASP A 15 -11.48 -11.74 -48.70
CA ASP A 15 -10.14 -11.57 -48.09
C ASP A 15 -10.14 -10.54 -46.93
N SER A 16 -10.98 -9.51 -47.00
CA SER A 16 -11.09 -8.55 -45.86
C SER A 16 -11.89 -9.15 -44.70
N ARG A 17 -12.87 -10.02 -44.96
CA ARG A 17 -13.57 -10.78 -43.91
C ARG A 17 -12.67 -11.82 -43.24
N ARG A 18 -11.86 -12.58 -43.99
CA ARG A 18 -10.91 -13.54 -43.43
C ARG A 18 -9.79 -12.88 -42.61
N ARG A 19 -9.31 -11.69 -43.02
CA ARG A 19 -8.35 -10.92 -42.19
C ARG A 19 -8.99 -10.32 -40.93
N GLY A 20 -10.24 -9.91 -40.98
CA GLY A 20 -11.01 -9.43 -39.84
C GLY A 20 -11.34 -10.54 -38.85
N GLU A 21 -11.65 -11.74 -39.30
CA GLU A 21 -11.96 -12.92 -38.48
C GLU A 21 -10.69 -13.52 -37.84
N LEU A 22 -9.56 -13.55 -38.55
CA LEU A 22 -8.26 -13.96 -37.99
C LEU A 22 -7.73 -13.00 -36.92
N SER A 23 -7.97 -11.69 -37.09
CA SER A 23 -7.63 -10.69 -36.07
C SER A 23 -8.57 -10.74 -34.86
N ARG A 24 -9.85 -10.99 -35.08
CA ARG A 24 -10.82 -11.22 -33.99
C ARG A 24 -10.58 -12.52 -33.25
N SER A 25 -10.23 -13.61 -33.96
CA SER A 25 -9.90 -14.90 -33.34
C SER A 25 -8.62 -14.83 -32.48
N ARG A 26 -7.57 -14.11 -32.92
CA ARG A 26 -6.38 -13.87 -32.08
C ARG A 26 -6.69 -12.95 -30.87
N ARG A 27 -7.47 -11.89 -31.04
CA ARG A 27 -7.91 -11.05 -29.92
C ARG A 27 -8.83 -11.81 -28.93
N CYS A 28 -9.72 -12.65 -29.44
CA CYS A 28 -10.55 -13.51 -28.57
C CYS A 28 -9.76 -14.58 -27.83
N ARG A 29 -8.68 -15.14 -28.41
CA ARG A 29 -7.79 -16.06 -27.71
C ARG A 29 -6.99 -15.38 -26.61
N ILE A 30 -6.42 -14.22 -26.88
CA ILE A 30 -5.69 -13.42 -25.88
C ILE A 30 -6.63 -12.95 -24.76
N LEU A 31 -7.87 -12.59 -25.10
CA LEU A 31 -8.89 -12.23 -24.08
C LEU A 31 -9.41 -13.46 -23.33
N ALA A 32 -9.51 -14.63 -23.94
CA ALA A 32 -9.91 -15.87 -23.26
C ALA A 32 -8.83 -16.38 -22.29
N GLU A 33 -7.55 -16.24 -22.62
CA GLU A 33 -6.45 -16.54 -21.71
C GLU A 33 -6.34 -15.51 -20.57
N TYR A 34 -6.69 -14.23 -20.80
CA TYR A 34 -6.76 -13.22 -19.75
C TYR A 34 -7.99 -13.36 -18.85
N TYR A 35 -9.13 -13.84 -19.39
CA TYR A 35 -10.38 -14.04 -18.63
C TYR A 35 -10.33 -15.25 -17.69
N THR A 36 -9.45 -16.22 -17.92
CA THR A 36 -9.25 -17.36 -17.00
C THR A 36 -8.50 -16.97 -15.74
N TYR A 37 -7.85 -15.80 -15.70
CA TYR A 37 -7.05 -15.36 -14.57
C TYR A 37 -7.74 -14.37 -13.61
N ILE A 38 -8.89 -13.81 -13.96
CA ILE A 38 -9.56 -12.72 -13.20
C ILE A 38 -11.05 -12.99 -12.91
N MET A 39 -11.54 -14.23 -13.04
CA MET A 39 -12.92 -14.50 -12.67
C MET A 39 -13.04 -14.85 -11.18
N PRO A 40 -13.98 -14.21 -10.44
CA PRO A 40 -14.33 -14.67 -9.10
C PRO A 40 -14.90 -16.09 -9.17
N TYR A 41 -14.44 -16.91 -8.26
CA TYR A 41 -14.81 -18.28 -7.98
C TYR A 41 -16.27 -18.61 -8.36
N LYS A 42 -16.48 -19.31 -9.47
CA LYS A 42 -17.76 -19.93 -9.76
C LYS A 42 -17.97 -21.01 -8.70
N LYS A 43 -19.04 -20.91 -7.91
CA LYS A 43 -19.45 -21.99 -6.97
C LYS A 43 -19.43 -23.33 -7.71
N GLU A 44 -18.49 -24.18 -7.33
CA GLU A 44 -18.41 -25.55 -7.86
C GLU A 44 -19.72 -26.28 -7.58
N SER A 45 -20.20 -27.05 -8.53
CA SER A 45 -21.35 -27.91 -8.29
C SER A 45 -21.04 -28.87 -7.14
N GLY A 46 -22.02 -29.20 -6.32
CA GLY A 46 -21.81 -30.07 -5.15
C GLY A 46 -21.18 -31.44 -5.47
N ALA A 47 -21.22 -31.87 -6.73
CA ALA A 47 -20.55 -33.09 -7.23
C ALA A 47 -19.04 -32.85 -7.46
N GLN A 48 -18.64 -31.68 -8.00
CA GLN A 48 -17.23 -31.32 -8.19
C GLN A 48 -16.53 -31.06 -6.86
N GLY A 49 -17.17 -30.38 -5.91
CA GLY A 49 -16.64 -30.18 -4.57
C GLY A 49 -16.43 -31.47 -3.79
N ARG A 50 -17.34 -32.48 -3.95
CA ARG A 50 -17.15 -33.81 -3.35
C ARG A 50 -15.97 -34.56 -3.98
N LYS A 51 -15.79 -34.47 -5.31
CA LYS A 51 -14.69 -35.12 -6.01
C LYS A 51 -13.32 -34.51 -5.62
N ARG A 52 -13.26 -33.20 -5.45
CA ARG A 52 -12.08 -32.50 -4.98
C ARG A 52 -11.70 -32.86 -3.54
N ARG A 53 -12.66 -32.85 -2.60
CA ARG A 53 -12.43 -33.27 -1.20
C ARG A 53 -11.96 -34.72 -1.12
N LYS A 54 -12.47 -35.63 -1.98
CA LYS A 54 -12.01 -37.02 -2.03
C LYS A 54 -10.56 -37.12 -2.49
N ILE A 55 -10.17 -36.33 -3.48
CA ILE A 55 -8.78 -36.27 -3.97
C ILE A 55 -7.83 -35.67 -2.90
N GLU A 56 -8.26 -34.61 -2.21
CA GLU A 56 -7.51 -34.00 -1.12
C GLU A 56 -7.34 -34.96 0.06
N THR A 57 -8.39 -35.73 0.42
CA THR A 57 -8.31 -36.75 1.48
C THR A 57 -7.40 -37.91 1.10
N GLU A 58 -7.43 -38.36 -0.17
CA GLU A 58 -6.52 -39.39 -0.67
C GLU A 58 -5.07 -38.91 -0.73
N GLN A 59 -4.84 -37.64 -1.05
CA GLN A 59 -3.50 -37.03 -1.02
C GLN A 59 -2.97 -36.90 0.41
N GLN A 60 -3.80 -36.48 1.37
CA GLN A 60 -3.42 -36.43 2.79
C GLN A 60 -3.12 -37.83 3.34
N ALA A 61 -3.89 -38.84 2.97
CA ALA A 61 -3.62 -40.23 3.36
C ALA A 61 -2.32 -40.78 2.74
N LYS A 62 -1.95 -40.38 1.51
CA LYS A 62 -0.65 -40.72 0.90
C LYS A 62 0.51 -40.02 1.61
N LEU A 63 0.36 -38.75 1.99
CA LEU A 63 1.34 -38.00 2.79
C LEU A 63 1.57 -38.64 4.18
N ALA A 64 0.50 -39.02 4.87
CA ALA A 64 0.58 -39.69 6.16
C ALA A 64 1.31 -41.05 6.06
N ARG A 65 1.07 -41.83 5.00
CA ARG A 65 1.79 -43.09 4.73
C ARG A 65 3.27 -42.85 4.38
N SER A 66 3.60 -41.75 3.71
CA SER A 66 4.97 -41.36 3.40
C SER A 66 5.72 -40.97 4.66
N LEU A 67 5.11 -40.19 5.55
CA LEU A 67 5.66 -39.83 6.86
C LEU A 67 5.91 -41.06 7.76
N HIS A 68 4.99 -42.02 7.74
CA HIS A 68 5.14 -43.27 8.49
C HIS A 68 6.32 -44.12 7.97
N ARG A 69 6.55 -44.17 6.65
CA ARG A 69 7.73 -44.81 6.07
C ARG A 69 9.03 -44.12 6.45
N PHE A 70 9.02 -42.78 6.56
CA PHE A 70 10.22 -42.03 6.94
C PHE A 70 10.59 -42.29 8.42
N LEU A 71 9.58 -42.41 9.30
CA LEU A 71 9.77 -42.69 10.72
C LEU A 71 10.22 -44.14 10.98
N VAL A 72 9.84 -45.09 10.12
CA VAL A 72 10.27 -46.51 10.24
C VAL A 72 11.67 -46.71 9.65
N SER A 73 12.06 -45.94 8.62
CA SER A 73 13.40 -46.02 7.99
C SER A 73 14.54 -45.51 8.87
N THR A 74 14.25 -44.66 9.88
CA THR A 74 15.27 -44.15 10.80
C THR A 74 15.55 -45.09 11.98
N ALA A 75 14.82 -46.18 12.14
CA ALA A 75 15.01 -47.17 13.21
C ALA A 75 15.95 -48.34 12.86
N GLU A 76 16.37 -48.48 11.58
CA GLU A 76 17.17 -49.61 11.13
C GLU A 76 18.62 -49.31 10.74
N ILE A 77 19.16 -48.13 11.07
CA ILE A 77 20.58 -47.81 10.82
C ILE A 77 21.31 -47.59 12.14
N THR A 78 21.46 -48.68 12.90
CA THR A 78 22.49 -48.78 13.94
C THR A 78 22.92 -50.21 14.14
N ALA A 79 23.88 -50.69 13.33
CA ALA A 79 24.80 -51.78 13.70
C ALA A 79 25.93 -51.95 12.67
N GLY A 80 27.16 -51.69 13.09
CA GLY A 80 28.39 -52.33 12.73
C GLY A 80 29.30 -51.70 11.68
N PRO A 81 30.60 -52.08 11.65
CA PRO A 81 31.61 -51.69 12.60
C PRO A 81 32.82 -50.94 11.96
N SER A 82 33.50 -50.20 12.83
CA SER A 82 34.95 -49.84 12.89
C SER A 82 35.90 -50.12 11.73
N ALA A 83 36.56 -49.07 11.21
CA ALA A 83 38.00 -49.04 10.91
C ALA A 83 38.50 -47.58 10.94
N ALA A 84 39.64 -47.41 11.59
CA ALA A 84 40.29 -46.16 11.91
C ALA A 84 41.19 -45.60 10.79
N PRO A 85 41.87 -44.46 10.99
CA PRO A 85 42.07 -43.44 10.00
C PRO A 85 43.47 -43.35 9.40
N GLN A 86 43.65 -42.66 8.30
CA GLN A 86 44.93 -42.13 7.87
C GLN A 86 44.82 -40.60 7.60
N GLU A 87 45.75 -39.90 8.23
CA GLU A 87 46.05 -38.48 8.09
C GLU A 87 46.65 -38.16 6.72
N THR A 88 46.28 -37.02 6.15
CA THR A 88 47.16 -36.29 5.23
C THR A 88 46.95 -34.78 5.31
N HIS A 89 48.08 -34.11 5.36
CA HIS A 89 48.46 -32.74 5.61
C HIS A 89 47.65 -31.62 4.91
N ASN A 90 47.54 -30.53 5.69
CA ASN A 90 47.26 -29.16 5.27
C ASN A 90 48.34 -28.56 4.33
N PRO A 91 47.99 -27.49 3.57
CA PRO A 91 48.65 -26.23 3.89
C PRO A 91 47.66 -25.03 3.97
N ASP A 92 48.05 -24.07 4.78
CA ASP A 92 47.40 -22.80 5.14
C ASP A 92 47.16 -21.84 4.01
N PRO A 93 46.11 -21.02 4.06
CA PRO A 93 46.05 -19.78 3.27
C PRO A 93 46.36 -18.54 4.11
N VAL A 94 47.14 -17.72 3.47
CA VAL A 94 47.66 -16.40 3.84
C VAL A 94 46.52 -15.43 4.20
N SER A 95 46.68 -14.76 5.33
CA SER A 95 45.86 -13.64 5.81
C SER A 95 46.20 -12.34 5.05
N VAL A 96 45.15 -11.66 4.59
CA VAL A 96 45.25 -10.25 4.19
C VAL A 96 44.27 -9.47 5.05
N ASP A 97 44.81 -8.66 5.96
CA ASP A 97 44.09 -7.74 6.85
C ASP A 97 43.56 -6.53 6.07
N ILE A 98 42.26 -6.28 6.18
CA ILE A 98 41.65 -4.99 5.86
C ILE A 98 40.88 -4.53 7.11
N PRO A 99 41.13 -3.33 7.67
CA PRO A 99 40.55 -2.89 8.93
C PRO A 99 39.09 -2.45 8.77
N VAL A 100 38.22 -3.01 9.62
CA VAL A 100 36.84 -2.58 9.83
C VAL A 100 36.79 -1.68 11.05
N PRO A 101 36.12 -0.51 11.03
CA PRO A 101 36.00 0.35 12.20
C PRO A 101 35.10 -0.28 13.27
N ALA A 102 35.60 -0.23 14.51
CA ALA A 102 34.93 -0.72 15.70
C ALA A 102 33.64 0.05 15.97
N LEU A 103 32.54 -0.66 16.03
CA LEU A 103 31.31 -0.24 16.71
C LEU A 103 31.38 -0.87 18.12
N GLU A 104 31.32 -0.01 19.12
CA GLU A 104 31.32 -0.37 20.52
C GLU A 104 30.17 -1.35 20.82
N ALA A 105 30.55 -2.55 21.26
CA ALA A 105 29.62 -3.56 21.76
C ALA A 105 29.33 -3.26 23.23
N GLU A 106 28.15 -2.77 23.53
CA GLU A 106 27.61 -2.85 24.88
C GLU A 106 27.45 -4.32 25.25
N THR A 107 28.22 -4.74 26.25
CA THR A 107 28.14 -6.06 26.86
C THR A 107 26.85 -6.17 27.68
N VAL A 108 25.77 -6.63 27.04
CA VAL A 108 24.60 -7.09 27.78
C VAL A 108 24.90 -8.47 28.34
N SER A 109 24.86 -8.55 29.66
CA SER A 109 25.07 -9.77 30.45
C SER A 109 24.19 -10.91 29.93
N SER A 110 24.81 -12.05 29.63
CA SER A 110 24.17 -13.25 29.06
C SER A 110 23.17 -13.97 29.98
N LYS A 111 22.73 -13.35 31.08
CA LYS A 111 21.74 -13.92 32.01
C LYS A 111 20.27 -13.58 31.70
N ASP A 112 19.98 -12.55 30.89
CA ASP A 112 18.60 -12.06 30.74
C ASP A 112 17.92 -12.46 29.43
N VAL A 113 18.54 -13.24 28.54
CA VAL A 113 18.00 -13.58 27.21
C VAL A 113 17.21 -14.92 27.20
N TYR A 114 17.17 -15.67 28.28
CA TYR A 114 16.56 -17.02 28.31
C TYR A 114 15.21 -17.12 29.02
N THR A 115 14.53 -16.01 29.30
CA THR A 115 13.32 -16.04 30.15
C THR A 115 11.97 -15.93 29.42
N GLN A 116 11.90 -16.08 28.12
CA GLN A 116 10.58 -16.03 27.43
C GLN A 116 10.48 -16.96 26.22
N ALA A 117 10.69 -18.26 26.36
CA ALA A 117 10.32 -19.22 25.34
C ALA A 117 9.35 -20.26 25.94
N ASN A 118 8.06 -20.08 25.62
CA ASN A 118 6.99 -21.09 25.65
C ASN A 118 6.69 -21.75 27.00
N LEU A 119 6.35 -20.98 28.03
CA LEU A 119 5.49 -21.50 29.09
C LEU A 119 4.04 -21.53 28.56
N PRO A 120 3.27 -22.62 28.78
CA PRO A 120 1.83 -22.57 28.55
C PRO A 120 1.24 -21.44 29.39
N GLU A 121 0.50 -20.54 28.78
CA GLU A 121 -0.03 -19.29 29.34
C GLU A 121 -0.94 -19.47 30.57
N ASN A 122 -1.02 -20.66 31.18
CA ASN A 122 -2.01 -20.99 32.21
C ASN A 122 -1.50 -21.88 33.37
N ILE A 123 -0.19 -21.85 33.69
CA ILE A 123 0.28 -22.55 34.90
C ILE A 123 0.37 -21.54 36.06
N ASP A 124 -0.43 -21.77 37.12
CA ASP A 124 -0.39 -20.95 38.34
C ASP A 124 1.05 -20.94 38.90
N GLN A 125 1.61 -19.77 39.08
CA GLN A 125 2.97 -19.57 39.58
C GLN A 125 3.24 -20.27 40.91
N LYS A 126 2.18 -20.58 41.69
CA LYS A 126 2.21 -21.33 42.95
C LYS A 126 2.69 -22.77 42.77
N VAL A 127 2.59 -23.38 41.61
CA VAL A 127 3.12 -24.72 41.29
C VAL A 127 4.63 -24.78 41.45
N TYR A 128 5.33 -23.67 41.28
CA TYR A 128 6.80 -23.59 41.40
C TYR A 128 7.30 -23.35 42.79
N THR A 129 6.45 -22.92 43.72
CA THR A 129 6.83 -22.56 45.08
C THR A 129 6.31 -23.55 46.11
N ASP A 130 5.26 -24.33 45.81
CA ASP A 130 4.71 -25.32 46.72
C ASP A 130 4.22 -26.56 45.96
N ILE A 131 4.75 -27.71 46.33
CA ILE A 131 4.43 -29.02 45.75
C ILE A 131 2.97 -29.43 46.00
N GLY A 132 2.25 -28.82 46.95
CA GLY A 132 0.84 -29.03 47.20
C GLY A 132 -0.11 -28.58 46.06
N TYR A 133 0.42 -27.74 45.19
CA TYR A 133 -0.35 -27.29 43.98
C TYR A 133 -0.04 -28.13 42.73
N TRP A 134 0.81 -29.18 42.86
CA TRP A 134 1.16 -29.98 41.71
C TRP A 134 -0.06 -30.79 41.20
N PRO A 135 -0.27 -30.83 39.86
CA PRO A 135 -1.35 -31.62 39.28
C PRO A 135 -1.10 -33.12 39.48
N GLU A 136 -2.18 -33.89 39.52
CA GLU A 136 -2.09 -35.37 39.66
C GLU A 136 -1.36 -36.04 38.50
N THR A 137 -1.51 -35.48 37.28
CA THR A 137 -0.82 -35.88 36.07
C THR A 137 0.10 -34.75 35.63
N MET A 138 1.36 -35.02 35.50
CA MET A 138 2.38 -34.03 35.17
C MET A 138 2.86 -34.29 33.72
N ASP A 139 2.85 -33.28 32.89
CA ASP A 139 3.42 -33.36 31.54
C ASP A 139 4.94 -33.27 31.56
N GLU A 140 5.61 -33.71 30.51
CA GLU A 140 7.06 -33.71 30.43
C GLU A 140 7.65 -32.28 30.38
N THR A 141 6.88 -31.30 29.92
CA THR A 141 7.30 -29.89 29.86
C THR A 141 7.40 -29.30 31.25
N LEU A 142 6.36 -29.45 32.05
CA LEU A 142 6.33 -29.00 33.45
C LEU A 142 7.39 -29.73 34.28
N LYS A 143 7.55 -31.05 34.10
CA LYS A 143 8.58 -31.85 34.76
C LYS A 143 10.00 -31.30 34.45
N THR A 144 10.28 -31.03 33.17
CA THR A 144 11.58 -30.52 32.76
C THR A 144 11.85 -29.14 33.38
N GLU A 145 10.83 -28.27 33.43
CA GLU A 145 10.95 -26.93 34.01
C GLU A 145 11.18 -26.99 35.53
N LEU A 146 10.47 -27.88 36.26
CA LEU A 146 10.68 -28.09 37.70
C LEU A 146 12.09 -28.60 38.01
N VAL A 147 12.61 -29.51 37.17
CA VAL A 147 13.99 -29.99 37.33
C VAL A 147 14.99 -28.87 37.01
N ARG A 148 14.74 -28.01 36.04
CA ARG A 148 15.61 -26.88 35.73
C ARG A 148 15.67 -25.84 36.85
N ARG A 149 14.55 -25.56 37.53
CA ARG A 149 14.47 -24.63 38.65
C ARG A 149 15.11 -25.21 39.92
N GLY A 150 15.09 -26.53 40.05
CA GLY A 150 15.62 -27.21 41.24
C GLY A 150 14.65 -27.19 42.42
N THR A 151 15.15 -27.54 43.59
CA THR A 151 14.33 -27.72 44.80
C THR A 151 14.44 -26.59 45.85
N GLU A 152 15.26 -25.57 45.60
CA GLU A 152 15.57 -24.54 46.61
C GLU A 152 14.29 -23.78 47.07
N GLU A 153 13.46 -23.34 46.16
CA GLU A 153 12.20 -22.64 46.47
C GLU A 153 11.18 -23.60 47.09
N LEU A 154 11.10 -24.85 46.60
CA LEU A 154 10.14 -25.87 47.06
C LEU A 154 10.45 -26.44 48.42
N GLN A 155 11.71 -26.31 48.92
CA GLN A 155 12.06 -26.78 50.25
C GLN A 155 11.33 -26.00 51.35
N ASN A 156 10.97 -24.75 51.12
CA ASN A 156 10.25 -23.89 52.06
C ASN A 156 10.90 -23.87 53.46
N LYS A 157 12.23 -23.78 53.53
CA LYS A 157 13.04 -23.89 54.76
C LYS A 157 12.67 -22.85 55.82
N ASP A 158 12.18 -21.71 55.41
CA ASP A 158 11.84 -20.60 56.29
C ASP A 158 10.31 -20.48 56.50
N ALA A 159 9.54 -21.50 56.08
CA ALA A 159 8.11 -21.54 56.29
C ALA A 159 7.79 -21.80 57.78
N TRP A 160 6.61 -21.36 58.18
CA TRP A 160 6.08 -21.74 59.48
C TRP A 160 5.59 -23.19 59.41
N PHE A 161 6.03 -24.03 60.40
CA PHE A 161 5.70 -25.44 60.49
C PHE A 161 4.57 -25.67 61.51
N PRO A 162 3.33 -25.90 61.09
CA PRO A 162 2.19 -26.10 61.97
C PRO A 162 2.35 -27.36 62.85
N ARG A 163 1.89 -27.27 64.10
CA ARG A 163 1.86 -28.41 64.99
C ARG A 163 0.65 -29.28 64.72
N ASP A 164 0.88 -30.61 64.81
CA ASP A 164 -0.22 -31.59 64.78
C ASP A 164 -1.06 -31.57 66.07
N SER A 165 -2.14 -32.35 66.15
CA SER A 165 -2.96 -32.50 67.36
C SER A 165 -2.23 -32.98 68.58
N ASN A 166 -0.99 -33.50 68.43
CA ASN A 166 -0.13 -33.97 69.49
C ASN A 166 1.02 -32.99 69.80
N GLY A 167 0.97 -31.75 69.31
CA GLY A 167 1.94 -30.70 69.52
C GLY A 167 3.26 -30.85 68.78
N ARG A 168 3.34 -31.76 67.78
CA ARG A 168 4.54 -32.01 66.98
C ARG A 168 4.45 -31.31 65.62
N SER A 169 5.59 -30.85 65.12
CA SER A 169 5.68 -30.20 63.80
C SER A 169 6.89 -30.76 63.04
N PHE A 170 6.89 -30.46 61.70
CA PHE A 170 8.13 -30.57 60.93
C PHE A 170 9.15 -29.59 61.46
N SER A 171 10.45 -29.89 61.36
CA SER A 171 11.54 -29.01 61.74
C SER A 171 12.50 -28.82 60.56
N LYS A 172 13.16 -27.67 60.54
CA LYS A 172 14.19 -27.33 59.53
C LYS A 172 15.36 -28.33 59.53
N ASP A 173 15.64 -28.95 60.74
CA ASP A 173 16.72 -29.93 60.88
C ASP A 173 16.51 -31.17 60.00
N TRP A 174 15.29 -31.52 59.67
CA TRP A 174 14.98 -32.67 58.81
C TRP A 174 15.48 -32.51 57.36
N PHE A 175 15.77 -31.32 56.95
CA PHE A 175 16.41 -31.08 55.64
C PHE A 175 17.89 -31.46 55.65
N TYR A 176 18.46 -31.74 56.82
CA TYR A 176 19.86 -32.08 56.94
C TYR A 176 20.06 -33.51 57.42
N ILE A 177 21.11 -34.16 56.94
CA ILE A 177 21.63 -35.44 57.45
C ILE A 177 22.84 -35.12 58.24
N HIS A 178 22.86 -35.58 59.50
CA HIS A 178 24.04 -35.54 60.35
C HIS A 178 24.81 -36.85 60.24
N LEU A 179 26.01 -36.81 59.71
CA LEU A 179 26.85 -37.94 59.48
C LEU A 179 27.67 -38.22 60.79
N GLU A 180 28.11 -39.49 60.98
CA GLU A 180 28.90 -39.91 62.19
C GLU A 180 30.23 -39.17 62.30
N ASN A 181 30.77 -38.62 61.19
CA ASN A 181 31.98 -37.82 61.17
C ASN A 181 31.75 -36.32 61.55
N GLY A 182 30.55 -35.96 61.95
CA GLY A 182 30.16 -34.58 62.31
C GLY A 182 29.77 -33.65 61.14
N GLU A 183 29.88 -34.11 59.91
CA GLU A 183 29.43 -33.33 58.72
C GLU A 183 27.91 -33.33 58.62
N THR A 184 27.37 -32.21 58.07
CA THR A 184 25.96 -32.08 57.80
C THR A 184 25.74 -31.95 56.29
N MET A 185 24.86 -32.80 55.73
CA MET A 185 24.54 -32.83 54.30
C MET A 185 23.11 -32.49 54.13
N LEU A 186 22.82 -31.58 53.11
CA LEU A 186 21.47 -31.19 52.80
C LEU A 186 20.75 -32.31 52.03
N ARG A 187 19.54 -32.69 52.49
CA ARG A 187 18.58 -33.51 51.70
C ARG A 187 17.96 -32.71 50.58
N THR A 188 18.66 -32.59 49.49
CA THR A 188 18.19 -31.81 48.31
C THR A 188 16.87 -32.32 47.75
N TRP A 189 16.53 -33.59 47.96
CA TRP A 189 15.32 -34.25 47.47
C TRP A 189 14.08 -34.04 48.34
N LEU A 190 14.25 -33.64 49.61
CA LEU A 190 13.14 -33.45 50.56
C LEU A 190 12.57 -32.05 50.40
N VAL A 191 11.27 -31.97 50.24
CA VAL A 191 10.53 -30.68 50.12
C VAL A 191 9.36 -30.66 51.08
N PHE A 192 8.96 -29.49 51.57
CA PHE A 192 7.86 -29.31 52.50
C PHE A 192 6.78 -28.42 51.84
N SER A 193 5.52 -28.85 51.92
CA SER A 193 4.38 -28.05 51.48
C SER A 193 3.71 -27.38 52.68
N PRO A 194 3.78 -26.05 52.80
CA PRO A 194 2.98 -25.29 53.75
C PRO A 194 1.48 -25.52 53.63
N VAL A 195 1.00 -25.64 52.38
CA VAL A 195 -0.43 -25.80 52.05
C VAL A 195 -0.99 -27.10 52.58
N ASN A 196 -0.27 -28.22 52.41
CA ASN A 196 -0.71 -29.54 52.86
C ASN A 196 -0.16 -29.91 54.26
N ASN A 197 0.69 -29.08 54.88
CA ASN A 197 1.43 -29.39 56.09
C ASN A 197 2.03 -30.80 56.03
N ALA A 198 2.76 -31.09 54.97
CA ALA A 198 3.29 -32.42 54.68
C ALA A 198 4.64 -32.35 53.97
N ALA A 199 5.46 -33.39 54.20
CA ALA A 199 6.75 -33.56 53.54
C ALA A 199 6.62 -34.50 52.35
N TYR A 200 7.38 -34.18 51.25
CA TYR A 200 7.36 -34.90 49.97
C TYR A 200 8.77 -35.20 49.49
N CYS A 201 8.86 -36.21 48.64
CA CYS A 201 10.08 -36.50 47.89
C CYS A 201 10.00 -35.94 46.48
N PHE A 202 10.78 -34.92 46.14
CA PHE A 202 10.80 -34.27 44.85
C PHE A 202 11.03 -35.25 43.67
N PRO A 203 12.12 -36.06 43.64
CA PRO A 203 12.34 -36.96 42.52
C PRO A 203 11.30 -38.10 42.43
N CYS A 204 10.77 -38.60 43.54
CA CYS A 204 9.77 -39.63 43.50
C CYS A 204 8.43 -39.12 42.96
N MET A 205 8.07 -37.87 43.26
CA MET A 205 6.86 -37.24 42.68
C MET A 205 6.96 -37.06 41.17
N LEU A 206 8.17 -36.78 40.64
CA LEU A 206 8.38 -36.51 39.21
C LEU A 206 8.61 -37.79 38.37
N PHE A 207 9.31 -38.80 38.87
CA PHE A 207 9.87 -39.89 38.06
C PHE A 207 9.25 -41.26 38.32
N GLN A 208 8.39 -41.42 39.30
CA GLN A 208 7.73 -42.70 39.54
C GLN A 208 6.50 -42.91 38.62
N LYS A 209 6.53 -44.00 37.85
CA LYS A 209 5.43 -44.41 36.97
C LYS A 209 4.29 -45.14 37.66
N ALA A 210 4.50 -45.75 38.79
CA ALA A 210 3.48 -46.44 39.59
C ALA A 210 3.35 -45.72 40.93
N LYS A 211 2.13 -45.29 41.30
CA LYS A 211 1.85 -44.62 42.59
C LYS A 211 2.40 -45.48 43.74
N GLY A 212 3.36 -44.92 44.41
CA GLY A 212 4.32 -45.63 45.23
C GLY A 212 3.79 -46.20 46.54
N LYS A 213 4.63 -47.04 47.06
CA LYS A 213 4.45 -47.65 48.38
C LYS A 213 4.75 -46.67 49.53
N SER A 214 5.41 -45.55 49.26
CA SER A 214 5.82 -44.58 50.27
C SER A 214 4.83 -43.41 50.37
N SER A 215 4.62 -42.92 51.60
CA SER A 215 3.74 -41.75 51.83
C SER A 215 4.34 -40.44 51.31
N PHE A 216 5.64 -40.35 51.05
CA PHE A 216 6.31 -39.18 50.46
C PHE A 216 6.02 -38.97 48.99
N GLU A 217 5.30 -39.90 48.34
CA GLU A 217 4.96 -39.90 46.89
C GLU A 217 3.46 -39.71 46.67
N LYS A 218 2.67 -39.67 47.75
CA LYS A 218 1.22 -39.50 47.67
C LYS A 218 0.84 -38.03 47.57
N SER A 219 -0.23 -37.69 46.92
CA SER A 219 -0.75 -36.32 46.86
C SER A 219 -1.01 -35.69 48.24
N SER A 220 -1.29 -36.52 49.27
CA SER A 220 -1.44 -36.08 50.67
C SER A 220 -0.13 -35.82 51.37
N GLY A 221 1.01 -36.27 50.84
CA GLY A 221 2.32 -36.18 51.48
C GLY A 221 2.46 -36.97 52.77
N PHE A 222 3.59 -36.81 53.46
CA PHE A 222 3.86 -37.42 54.76
C PHE A 222 3.72 -36.37 55.88
N ASN A 223 2.80 -36.59 56.83
CA ASN A 223 2.50 -35.68 57.96
C ASN A 223 2.54 -36.33 59.32
N ALA A 224 2.90 -37.63 59.43
CA ALA A 224 3.01 -38.34 60.69
C ALA A 224 4.34 -38.07 61.39
N TRP A 225 4.51 -36.88 61.96
CA TRP A 225 5.81 -36.36 62.47
C TRP A 225 6.48 -37.27 63.49
N ARG A 226 5.72 -38.03 64.33
CA ARG A 226 6.24 -39.02 65.25
C ARG A 226 7.08 -40.11 64.57
N LYS A 227 6.76 -40.47 63.34
CA LYS A 227 7.37 -41.59 62.63
C LYS A 227 8.31 -41.07 61.51
N LEU A 228 8.60 -39.76 61.46
CA LEU A 228 9.32 -39.14 60.35
C LEU A 228 10.76 -39.67 60.23
N SER A 229 11.53 -39.72 61.36
CA SER A 229 12.92 -40.18 61.36
C SER A 229 13.13 -41.60 60.79
N PRO A 230 12.43 -42.64 61.25
CA PRO A 230 12.61 -43.96 60.65
C PRO A 230 12.10 -44.06 59.24
N ARG A 231 11.08 -43.30 58.91
CA ARG A 231 10.48 -43.30 57.50
C ARG A 231 11.34 -42.56 56.51
N LEU A 232 12.05 -41.51 56.88
CA LEU A 232 13.04 -40.86 56.02
C LEU A 232 14.18 -41.82 55.67
N LEU A 233 14.76 -42.50 56.68
CA LEU A 233 15.87 -43.48 56.49
C LEU A 233 15.43 -44.67 55.62
N GLU A 234 14.21 -45.18 55.83
CA GLU A 234 13.61 -46.26 55.01
C GLU A 234 13.41 -45.82 53.55
N HIS A 235 12.93 -44.60 53.38
CA HIS A 235 12.70 -44.03 52.05
C HIS A 235 14.01 -43.79 51.30
N GLU A 236 15.00 -43.17 51.94
CA GLU A 236 16.34 -42.91 51.34
C GLU A 236 17.02 -44.18 50.84
N ARG A 237 16.83 -45.30 51.52
CA ARG A 237 17.46 -46.60 51.20
C ARG A 237 16.61 -47.39 50.17
N SER A 238 15.43 -46.97 49.88
CA SER A 238 14.56 -47.72 48.96
C SER A 238 15.07 -47.68 47.53
N SER A 239 14.99 -48.79 46.82
CA SER A 239 15.41 -48.90 45.43
C SER A 239 14.60 -47.95 44.51
N TYR A 240 13.37 -47.65 44.88
CA TYR A 240 12.48 -46.73 44.15
C TYR A 240 13.00 -45.30 44.24
N HIS A 241 13.35 -44.84 45.47
CA HIS A 241 13.90 -43.51 45.65
C HIS A 241 15.23 -43.35 44.93
N LEU A 242 16.14 -44.31 45.06
CA LEU A 242 17.43 -44.29 44.38
C LEU A 242 17.30 -44.23 42.85
N SER A 243 16.36 -45.00 42.27
CA SER A 243 16.09 -44.94 40.85
C SER A 243 15.56 -43.56 40.43
N ALA A 244 14.57 -43.03 41.14
CA ALA A 244 14.00 -41.72 40.85
C ALA A 244 15.03 -40.58 41.02
N PHE A 245 15.86 -40.69 42.06
CA PHE A 245 16.95 -39.74 42.31
C PHE A 245 18.01 -39.75 41.20
N THR A 246 18.38 -40.92 40.73
CA THR A 246 19.31 -41.09 39.59
C THR A 246 18.73 -40.44 38.34
N MET A 247 17.44 -40.74 38.00
CA MET A 247 16.78 -40.13 36.86
C MET A 247 16.71 -38.60 36.95
N TRP A 248 16.45 -38.07 38.13
CA TRP A 248 16.48 -36.63 38.40
C TRP A 248 17.84 -36.02 38.09
N LYS A 249 18.91 -36.59 38.71
CA LYS A 249 20.26 -36.07 38.53
C LYS A 249 20.81 -36.25 37.11
N GLU A 250 20.41 -37.30 36.42
CA GLU A 250 20.72 -37.46 35.01
C GLU A 250 20.03 -36.39 34.17
N LEU A 251 18.76 -36.12 34.40
CA LEU A 251 18.04 -35.07 33.66
C LEU A 251 18.60 -33.68 33.97
N GLU A 252 18.86 -33.38 35.23
CA GLU A 252 19.49 -32.13 35.68
C GLU A 252 20.85 -31.93 34.99
N MET A 253 21.71 -32.98 34.93
CA MET A 253 22.99 -32.94 34.24
C MET A 253 22.82 -32.68 32.72
N ARG A 254 21.86 -33.35 32.08
CA ARG A 254 21.58 -33.17 30.64
C ARG A 254 21.07 -31.77 30.36
N LEU A 255 20.22 -31.21 31.21
CA LEU A 255 19.73 -29.86 31.09
C LEU A 255 20.87 -28.83 31.24
N HIS A 256 21.79 -29.03 32.22
CA HIS A 256 22.97 -28.17 32.39
C HIS A 256 23.94 -28.24 31.20
N LYS A 257 24.12 -29.42 30.61
CA LYS A 257 24.97 -29.63 29.42
C LYS A 257 24.29 -29.33 28.10
N GLN A 258 23.00 -29.02 28.10
CA GLN A 258 22.19 -28.86 26.88
C GLN A 258 22.22 -30.12 25.97
N GLU A 259 22.41 -31.29 26.51
CA GLU A 259 22.52 -32.59 25.82
C GLU A 259 21.20 -33.38 25.79
N THR A 260 20.06 -32.74 26.05
CA THR A 260 18.74 -33.39 25.97
C THR A 260 18.27 -33.46 24.54
N ILE A 261 17.51 -34.50 24.17
CA ILE A 261 16.85 -34.63 22.84
C ILE A 261 15.97 -33.42 22.59
N ASP A 262 15.26 -32.92 23.61
CA ASP A 262 14.40 -31.73 23.49
C ASP A 262 15.24 -30.46 23.26
N ALA A 263 16.39 -30.31 23.93
CA ALA A 263 17.30 -29.18 23.68
C ALA A 263 17.89 -29.25 22.27
N ALA A 264 18.26 -30.42 21.77
CA ALA A 264 18.73 -30.60 20.39
C ALA A 264 17.62 -30.30 19.37
N ALA A 265 16.39 -30.74 19.65
CA ALA A 265 15.22 -30.44 18.82
C ALA A 265 14.90 -28.93 18.82
N GLN A 266 14.94 -28.28 19.99
CA GLN A 266 14.75 -26.83 20.12
C GLN A 266 15.83 -26.05 19.36
N LEU A 267 17.10 -26.43 19.50
CA LEU A 267 18.22 -25.85 18.72
C LEU A 267 18.03 -26.02 17.21
N ALA A 268 17.59 -27.18 16.76
CA ALA A 268 17.32 -27.46 15.35
C ALA A 268 16.15 -26.61 14.85
N GLN A 269 15.10 -26.48 15.63
CA GLN A 269 13.95 -25.64 15.32
C GLN A 269 14.36 -24.15 15.28
N GLN A 270 15.12 -23.68 16.24
CA GLN A 270 15.63 -22.30 16.26
C GLN A 270 16.52 -22.00 15.06
N ARG A 271 17.46 -22.90 14.71
CA ARG A 271 18.29 -22.76 13.51
C ARG A 271 17.44 -22.72 12.23
N SER A 272 16.40 -23.54 12.17
CA SER A 272 15.46 -23.54 11.05
C SER A 272 14.69 -22.22 10.99
N PHE A 273 14.21 -21.71 12.12
CA PHE A 273 13.54 -20.42 12.24
C PHE A 273 14.45 -19.26 11.78
N GLU A 274 15.68 -19.18 12.30
CA GLU A 274 16.63 -18.13 11.91
C GLU A 274 16.97 -18.19 10.41
N LYS A 275 17.12 -19.39 9.86
CA LYS A 275 17.32 -19.58 8.42
C LYS A 275 16.16 -19.04 7.61
N TRP A 276 14.92 -19.39 7.97
CA TRP A 276 13.74 -18.93 7.27
C TRP A 276 13.53 -17.43 7.43
N LYS A 277 13.71 -16.89 8.63
CA LYS A 277 13.68 -15.45 8.89
C LYS A 277 14.65 -14.71 7.97
N ALA A 278 15.89 -15.19 7.89
CA ALA A 278 16.90 -14.60 7.03
C ALA A 278 16.51 -14.62 5.53
N ILE A 279 15.87 -15.70 5.05
CA ILE A 279 15.38 -15.79 3.67
C ILE A 279 14.20 -14.83 3.44
N LEU A 280 13.21 -14.82 4.36
CA LEU A 280 12.00 -14.02 4.24
C LEU A 280 12.30 -12.52 4.25
N VAL A 281 13.25 -12.05 5.05
CA VAL A 281 13.71 -10.65 5.05
C VAL A 281 14.15 -10.24 3.64
N ARG A 282 14.95 -11.05 2.96
CA ARG A 282 15.46 -10.76 1.61
C ARG A 282 14.34 -10.76 0.56
N ILE A 283 13.39 -11.66 0.69
CA ILE A 283 12.20 -11.70 -0.16
C ILE A 283 11.36 -10.42 0.03
N LEU A 284 11.12 -10.04 1.28
CA LEU A 284 10.38 -8.81 1.62
C LEU A 284 11.11 -7.56 1.12
N ASP A 285 12.43 -7.50 1.22
CA ASP A 285 13.22 -6.39 0.69
C ASP A 285 13.08 -6.26 -0.83
N CYS A 286 13.06 -7.37 -1.57
CA CYS A 286 12.79 -7.36 -3.01
C CYS A 286 11.38 -6.82 -3.32
N VAL A 287 10.36 -7.25 -2.58
CA VAL A 287 8.98 -6.74 -2.74
C VAL A 287 8.90 -5.24 -2.45
N LEU A 288 9.50 -4.80 -1.34
CA LEU A 288 9.53 -3.40 -0.93
C LEU A 288 10.30 -2.52 -1.93
N TYR A 289 11.43 -3.01 -2.45
CA TYR A 289 12.20 -2.30 -3.47
C TYR A 289 11.35 -2.06 -4.72
N LEU A 290 10.72 -3.11 -5.25
CA LEU A 290 9.89 -2.99 -6.45
C LEU A 290 8.66 -2.10 -6.22
N ALA A 291 8.02 -2.21 -5.05
CA ALA A 291 6.90 -1.37 -4.69
C ALA A 291 7.28 0.12 -4.61
N ARG A 292 8.42 0.44 -3.99
CA ARG A 292 8.95 1.82 -3.91
C ARG A 292 9.32 2.41 -5.27
N GLN A 293 9.76 1.56 -6.21
CA GLN A 293 10.09 1.97 -7.57
C GLN A 293 8.88 1.94 -8.51
N THR A 294 7.68 1.59 -8.02
CA THR A 294 6.46 1.43 -8.83
C THR A 294 6.63 0.46 -10.00
N LEU A 295 7.48 -0.57 -9.82
CA LEU A 295 7.74 -1.59 -10.82
C LEU A 295 6.77 -2.76 -10.66
N PRO A 296 6.26 -3.33 -11.76
CA PRO A 296 5.47 -4.55 -11.69
C PRO A 296 6.34 -5.70 -11.17
N LEU A 297 5.77 -6.57 -10.32
CA LEU A 297 6.52 -7.69 -9.75
C LEU A 297 6.75 -8.81 -10.77
N ARG A 298 5.76 -9.08 -11.62
CA ARG A 298 5.70 -10.27 -12.48
C ARG A 298 6.08 -9.97 -13.92
N GLY A 299 6.48 -11.03 -14.64
CA GLY A 299 6.73 -11.03 -16.07
C GLY A 299 5.79 -11.99 -16.81
N HIS A 300 6.13 -12.31 -18.04
CA HIS A 300 5.39 -13.27 -18.88
C HIS A 300 5.67 -14.73 -18.50
N SER A 301 6.82 -15.00 -17.89
CA SER A 301 7.25 -16.31 -17.39
C SER A 301 7.70 -16.18 -15.95
N GLU A 302 7.47 -17.21 -15.15
CA GLU A 302 7.91 -17.28 -13.74
C GLU A 302 8.79 -18.51 -13.50
N ASP A 303 9.33 -19.09 -14.56
CA ASP A 303 10.25 -20.23 -14.46
C ASP A 303 11.68 -19.74 -14.13
N LEU A 304 12.18 -20.16 -12.97
CA LEU A 304 13.52 -19.83 -12.48
C LEU A 304 14.65 -20.50 -13.27
N ASN A 305 14.34 -21.54 -14.06
CA ASN A 305 15.33 -22.36 -14.77
C ASN A 305 15.49 -21.91 -16.22
N THR A 306 14.70 -20.96 -16.71
CA THR A 306 14.86 -20.43 -18.07
C THR A 306 15.90 -19.32 -18.11
N ASP A 307 16.65 -19.26 -19.24
CA ASP A 307 17.58 -18.15 -19.52
C ASP A 307 16.86 -16.82 -19.85
N GLY A 308 15.53 -16.86 -19.93
CA GLY A 308 14.68 -15.71 -20.21
C GLY A 308 14.37 -14.86 -18.97
N ASN A 309 13.75 -13.71 -19.20
CA ASN A 309 13.27 -12.81 -18.14
C ASN A 309 12.08 -13.45 -17.42
N CYS A 310 12.25 -13.77 -16.13
CA CYS A 310 11.22 -14.37 -15.28
C CYS A 310 10.43 -13.34 -14.44
N GLY A 311 10.52 -12.05 -14.78
CA GLY A 311 9.83 -10.97 -14.07
C GLY A 311 10.70 -10.27 -13.04
N ASN A 312 10.34 -9.02 -12.74
CA ASN A 312 11.18 -8.14 -11.92
C ASN A 312 11.47 -8.68 -10.53
N PHE A 313 10.50 -9.35 -9.90
CA PHE A 313 10.71 -9.92 -8.56
C PHE A 313 11.75 -11.03 -8.57
N LEU A 314 11.61 -12.01 -9.45
CA LEU A 314 12.55 -13.14 -9.54
C LEU A 314 13.92 -12.68 -10.04
N GLU A 315 13.98 -11.74 -10.98
CA GLU A 315 15.24 -11.16 -11.45
C GLU A 315 15.96 -10.35 -10.37
N THR A 316 15.20 -9.59 -9.55
CA THR A 316 15.77 -8.87 -8.40
C THR A 316 16.31 -9.84 -7.36
N PHE A 317 15.59 -10.93 -7.08
CA PHE A 317 16.06 -11.97 -6.17
C PHE A 317 17.29 -12.72 -6.72
N LYS A 318 17.32 -13.02 -8.03
CA LYS A 318 18.52 -13.58 -8.71
C LYS A 318 19.72 -12.62 -8.62
N LEU A 319 19.47 -11.31 -8.80
CA LEU A 319 20.52 -10.30 -8.65
C LEU A 319 21.07 -10.26 -7.22
N LEU A 320 20.20 -10.25 -6.22
CA LEU A 320 20.59 -10.32 -4.80
C LEU A 320 21.39 -11.60 -4.51
N ALA A 321 20.99 -12.74 -5.05
CA ALA A 321 21.66 -14.02 -4.86
C ALA A 321 23.08 -14.07 -5.45
N LYS A 322 23.49 -13.13 -6.30
CA LYS A 322 24.89 -13.03 -6.77
C LYS A 322 25.83 -12.57 -5.65
N TYR A 323 25.35 -11.77 -4.71
CA TYR A 323 26.16 -11.14 -3.68
C TYR A 323 25.83 -11.62 -2.27
N ASP A 324 24.60 -12.07 -2.02
CA ASP A 324 24.13 -12.55 -0.71
C ASP A 324 24.16 -14.07 -0.63
N PRO A 325 24.94 -14.65 0.29
CA PRO A 325 25.08 -16.10 0.40
C PRO A 325 23.80 -16.82 0.83
N VAL A 326 22.92 -16.16 1.61
CA VAL A 326 21.64 -16.75 2.06
C VAL A 326 20.68 -16.87 0.88
N ALA A 327 20.52 -15.79 0.12
CA ALA A 327 19.70 -15.79 -1.10
C ALA A 327 20.25 -16.77 -2.13
N LYS A 328 21.58 -16.84 -2.31
CA LYS A 328 22.25 -17.79 -3.22
C LYS A 328 21.97 -19.23 -2.84
N GLN A 329 22.14 -19.58 -1.57
CA GLN A 329 21.88 -20.94 -1.09
C GLN A 329 20.40 -21.31 -1.27
N HIS A 330 19.50 -20.39 -0.99
CA HIS A 330 18.07 -20.61 -1.16
C HIS A 330 17.69 -20.81 -2.62
N LEU A 331 18.16 -19.95 -3.53
CA LEU A 331 17.93 -20.06 -4.97
C LEU A 331 18.43 -21.39 -5.53
N HIS A 332 19.68 -21.77 -5.21
CA HIS A 332 20.24 -23.08 -5.61
C HIS A 332 19.42 -24.26 -5.10
N ARG A 333 18.90 -24.19 -3.88
CA ARG A 333 18.05 -25.24 -3.33
C ARG A 333 16.76 -25.37 -4.15
N VAL A 334 16.13 -24.23 -4.48
CA VAL A 334 14.88 -24.23 -5.28
C VAL A 334 15.10 -24.74 -6.68
N GLN A 335 16.21 -24.39 -7.33
CA GLN A 335 16.53 -24.80 -8.71
C GLN A 335 16.94 -26.27 -8.85
N ARG A 336 17.53 -26.89 -7.80
CA ARG A 336 18.10 -28.26 -7.88
C ARG A 336 17.16 -29.35 -7.44
N THR A 337 16.04 -29.03 -6.83
CA THR A 337 15.17 -30.06 -6.27
C THR A 337 13.99 -30.31 -7.19
N ASP A 338 13.97 -31.51 -7.79
CA ASP A 338 12.81 -32.02 -8.50
C ASP A 338 11.74 -32.42 -7.49
N GLY A 339 10.78 -31.53 -7.26
CA GLY A 339 9.67 -31.76 -6.34
C GLY A 339 9.18 -30.55 -5.59
N TYR A 340 8.19 -30.74 -4.75
CA TYR A 340 7.57 -29.66 -3.97
C TYR A 340 8.51 -29.16 -2.86
N ILE A 341 9.07 -27.97 -3.05
CA ILE A 341 9.83 -27.25 -2.02
C ILE A 341 9.11 -25.97 -1.66
N VAL A 342 9.06 -25.67 -0.38
CA VAL A 342 8.65 -24.36 0.12
C VAL A 342 9.74 -23.36 -0.29
N SER A 343 9.41 -22.48 -1.25
CA SER A 343 10.35 -21.49 -1.79
C SER A 343 9.99 -20.05 -1.38
N TYR A 344 8.72 -19.77 -1.14
CA TYR A 344 8.14 -18.43 -0.97
C TYR A 344 8.39 -17.46 -2.14
N LEU A 345 8.79 -17.99 -3.30
CA LEU A 345 9.03 -17.21 -4.52
C LEU A 345 7.85 -17.24 -5.50
N SER A 346 6.81 -18.03 -5.19
CA SER A 346 5.63 -18.18 -6.05
C SER A 346 4.76 -16.91 -6.09
N PRO A 347 3.93 -16.72 -7.13
CA PRO A 347 2.97 -15.62 -7.22
C PRO A 347 2.03 -15.53 -6.02
N GLN A 348 1.61 -16.67 -5.49
CA GLN A 348 0.73 -16.75 -4.33
C GLN A 348 1.43 -16.17 -3.09
N SER A 349 2.68 -16.58 -2.83
CA SER A 349 3.48 -16.05 -1.73
C SER A 349 3.76 -14.55 -1.89
N GLN A 350 4.03 -14.09 -3.12
CA GLN A 350 4.17 -12.65 -3.40
C GLN A 350 2.89 -11.89 -3.04
N ASN A 351 1.71 -12.41 -3.41
CA ASN A 351 0.43 -11.78 -3.04
C ASN A 351 0.21 -11.74 -1.53
N GLU A 352 0.54 -12.83 -0.82
CA GLU A 352 0.45 -12.89 0.64
C GLU A 352 1.36 -11.84 1.30
N PHE A 353 2.61 -11.70 0.85
CA PHE A 353 3.52 -10.68 1.37
C PHE A 353 3.04 -9.26 1.09
N ILE A 354 2.51 -8.99 -0.11
CA ILE A 354 1.93 -7.69 -0.45
C ILE A 354 0.75 -7.39 0.47
N SER A 355 -0.14 -8.37 0.67
CA SER A 355 -1.29 -8.22 1.57
C SER A 355 -0.87 -7.97 3.01
N LEU A 356 0.06 -8.78 3.56
CA LEU A 356 0.57 -8.62 4.91
C LEU A 356 1.22 -7.24 5.15
N LEU A 357 2.05 -6.79 4.20
CA LEU A 357 2.67 -5.47 4.27
C LEU A 357 1.63 -4.35 4.17
N GLY A 358 0.67 -4.48 3.25
CA GLY A 358 -0.43 -3.54 3.08
C GLY A 358 -1.32 -3.45 4.32
N ASP A 359 -1.71 -4.58 4.88
CA ASP A 359 -2.54 -4.65 6.08
C ASP A 359 -1.84 -4.09 7.32
N HIS A 360 -0.53 -4.32 7.44
CA HIS A 360 0.28 -3.72 8.51
C HIS A 360 0.31 -2.20 8.41
N ILE A 361 0.62 -1.66 7.21
CA ILE A 361 0.63 -0.22 6.96
C ILE A 361 -0.74 0.39 7.24
N ARG A 362 -1.82 -0.22 6.73
CA ARG A 362 -3.20 0.22 6.99
C ARG A 362 -3.51 0.25 8.47
N THR A 363 -3.14 -0.78 9.22
CA THR A 363 -3.35 -0.85 10.67
C THR A 363 -2.71 0.33 11.38
N VAL A 364 -1.44 0.64 11.06
CA VAL A 364 -0.73 1.79 11.66
C VAL A 364 -1.41 3.11 11.30
N ILE A 365 -1.80 3.29 10.02
CA ILE A 365 -2.50 4.51 9.59
C ILE A 365 -3.83 4.66 10.33
N PHE A 366 -4.65 3.60 10.42
CA PHE A 366 -5.93 3.66 11.12
C PHE A 366 -5.79 3.92 12.61
N GLN A 367 -4.79 3.35 13.29
CA GLN A 367 -4.48 3.70 14.67
C GLN A 367 -4.22 5.21 14.84
N ASN A 368 -3.45 5.81 13.92
CA ASN A 368 -3.20 7.25 13.93
C ASN A 368 -4.46 8.07 13.67
N ILE A 369 -5.32 7.66 12.72
CA ILE A 369 -6.59 8.33 12.42
C ILE A 369 -7.55 8.24 13.63
N ILE A 370 -7.66 7.08 14.26
CA ILE A 370 -8.49 6.87 15.45
C ILE A 370 -7.99 7.73 16.62
N LYS A 371 -6.66 7.80 16.81
CA LYS A 371 -6.03 8.67 17.82
C LYS A 371 -6.31 10.14 17.54
N ALA A 372 -6.30 10.57 16.28
CA ALA A 372 -6.66 11.92 15.84
C ALA A 372 -8.13 12.25 16.07
N LYS A 373 -9.00 11.24 16.10
CA LYS A 373 -10.45 11.31 16.24
C LYS A 373 -11.16 11.94 15.04
N TYR A 374 -10.77 13.15 14.63
CA TYR A 374 -11.39 13.91 13.55
C TYR A 374 -10.60 13.79 12.26
N PHE A 375 -11.32 13.59 11.17
CA PHE A 375 -10.71 13.40 9.85
C PHE A 375 -11.54 14.02 8.73
N ALA A 376 -10.92 14.17 7.58
CA ALA A 376 -11.60 14.52 6.32
C ALA A 376 -11.30 13.43 5.28
N ILE A 377 -12.25 13.22 4.38
CA ILE A 377 -12.18 12.23 3.31
C ILE A 377 -11.99 12.90 1.96
N THR A 378 -11.17 12.30 1.12
CA THR A 378 -11.02 12.69 -0.28
C THR A 378 -11.12 11.43 -1.14
N PHE A 379 -12.01 11.45 -2.12
CA PHE A 379 -12.19 10.37 -3.08
C PHE A 379 -12.10 10.92 -4.50
N ASP A 380 -11.43 10.16 -5.38
CA ASP A 380 -11.34 10.48 -6.80
C ASP A 380 -11.34 9.18 -7.61
N SER A 381 -12.06 9.15 -8.73
CA SER A 381 -12.20 7.95 -9.54
C SER A 381 -11.55 8.10 -10.90
N THR A 382 -10.79 7.08 -11.29
CA THR A 382 -10.18 6.98 -12.62
C THR A 382 -10.37 5.57 -13.18
N PRO A 383 -10.64 5.41 -14.47
CA PRO A 383 -10.64 4.08 -15.08
C PRO A 383 -9.22 3.54 -15.19
N ASP A 384 -9.03 2.27 -14.81
CA ASP A 384 -7.79 1.55 -15.03
C ASP A 384 -7.64 1.05 -16.49
N ILE A 385 -6.53 0.35 -16.77
CA ILE A 385 -6.26 -0.19 -18.13
C ILE A 385 -7.34 -1.21 -18.55
N SER A 386 -8.02 -1.85 -17.59
CA SER A 386 -9.12 -2.78 -17.84
C SER A 386 -10.47 -2.08 -18.07
N HIS A 387 -10.50 -0.74 -18.10
CA HIS A 387 -11.70 0.11 -18.15
C HIS A 387 -12.62 -0.07 -16.94
N THR A 388 -12.06 -0.49 -15.80
CA THR A 388 -12.77 -0.56 -14.52
C THR A 388 -12.53 0.74 -13.75
N ASP A 389 -13.61 1.40 -13.29
CA ASP A 389 -13.47 2.61 -12.49
C ASP A 389 -12.96 2.27 -11.09
N GLN A 390 -11.78 2.79 -10.76
CA GLN A 390 -11.13 2.65 -9.46
C GLN A 390 -11.22 3.97 -8.70
N MET A 391 -11.81 3.95 -7.52
CA MET A 391 -11.93 5.13 -6.66
C MET A 391 -10.83 5.08 -5.60
N SER A 392 -9.93 6.07 -5.61
CA SER A 392 -8.91 6.24 -4.58
C SER A 392 -9.51 6.79 -3.29
N GLN A 393 -9.09 6.23 -2.16
CA GLN A 393 -9.46 6.69 -0.81
C GLN A 393 -8.25 7.35 -0.16
N VAL A 394 -8.37 8.65 0.15
CA VAL A 394 -7.37 9.41 0.90
C VAL A 394 -8.04 9.99 2.14
N ILE A 395 -7.40 9.86 3.29
CA ILE A 395 -7.88 10.41 4.56
C ILE A 395 -6.89 11.42 5.08
N ARG A 396 -7.40 12.60 5.40
CA ARG A 396 -6.66 13.71 5.98
C ARG A 396 -6.98 13.83 7.47
N TYR A 397 -5.96 13.86 8.31
CA TYR A 397 -6.10 13.92 9.77
C TYR A 397 -4.92 14.65 10.40
N VAL A 398 -5.05 14.97 11.69
CA VAL A 398 -3.99 15.62 12.46
C VAL A 398 -3.19 14.55 13.19
N HIS A 399 -1.92 14.39 12.83
CA HIS A 399 -1.01 13.51 13.51
C HIS A 399 -0.29 14.25 14.63
N ILE A 400 -0.42 13.73 15.85
CA ILE A 400 0.15 14.31 17.07
C ILE A 400 1.27 13.40 17.55
N GLU A 401 2.48 13.89 17.47
CA GLU A 401 3.70 13.25 17.97
C GLU A 401 4.37 14.11 19.04
N ASP A 402 5.34 13.56 19.74
CA ASP A 402 6.15 14.31 20.72
C ASP A 402 6.94 15.44 20.06
N SER A 403 7.25 15.30 18.77
CA SER A 403 7.94 16.29 17.93
C SER A 403 7.05 17.47 17.51
N GLY A 404 5.72 17.33 17.59
CA GLY A 404 4.77 18.37 17.19
C GLY A 404 3.46 17.84 16.60
N VAL A 405 2.70 18.78 16.01
CA VAL A 405 1.41 18.51 15.38
C VAL A 405 1.55 18.66 13.87
N HIS A 406 1.26 17.61 13.13
CA HIS A 406 1.38 17.57 11.68
C HIS A 406 0.04 17.25 11.02
N LEU A 407 -0.25 17.97 9.93
CA LEU A 407 -1.38 17.64 9.08
C LEU A 407 -0.94 16.57 8.08
N THR A 408 -1.55 15.39 8.15
CA THR A 408 -1.17 14.22 7.36
C THR A 408 -2.29 13.81 6.41
N GLU A 409 -1.93 13.50 5.19
CA GLU A 409 -2.79 12.85 4.20
C GLU A 409 -2.26 11.45 3.92
N SER A 410 -3.09 10.44 4.14
CA SER A 410 -2.72 9.04 3.88
C SER A 410 -3.60 8.46 2.80
N PHE A 411 -2.96 7.92 1.76
CA PHE A 411 -3.63 7.04 0.82
C PHE A 411 -3.92 5.71 1.51
N ILE A 412 -5.16 5.22 1.38
CA ILE A 412 -5.61 4.01 2.07
C ILE A 412 -5.78 2.85 1.08
N ASP A 413 -6.58 3.06 0.02
CA ASP A 413 -6.96 1.98 -0.87
C ASP A 413 -7.50 2.49 -2.20
N PHE A 414 -7.60 1.56 -3.17
CA PHE A 414 -8.46 1.71 -4.35
C PHE A 414 -9.72 0.87 -4.17
N ILE A 415 -10.88 1.47 -4.43
CA ILE A 415 -12.18 0.84 -4.33
C ILE A 415 -12.75 0.70 -5.73
N GLN A 416 -13.01 -0.53 -6.16
CA GLN A 416 -13.69 -0.76 -7.44
C GLN A 416 -15.13 -0.26 -7.37
N LEU A 417 -15.51 0.63 -8.29
CA LEU A 417 -16.88 1.13 -8.38
C LEU A 417 -17.77 0.13 -9.14
N TYR A 418 -18.89 -0.24 -8.53
CA TYR A 418 -19.87 -1.13 -9.14
C TYR A 418 -21.02 -0.39 -9.82
N GLY A 419 -21.11 0.94 -9.67
CA GLY A 419 -22.10 1.80 -10.29
C GLY A 419 -21.69 3.25 -10.26
N LYS A 420 -22.30 4.06 -11.17
CA LYS A 420 -21.94 5.48 -11.36
C LYS A 420 -22.96 6.45 -10.75
N SER A 421 -24.02 5.95 -10.10
CA SER A 421 -25.00 6.81 -9.45
C SER A 421 -24.53 7.26 -8.06
N ALA A 422 -24.91 8.46 -7.66
CA ALA A 422 -24.47 9.06 -6.40
C ALA A 422 -24.87 8.25 -5.16
N ASP A 423 -26.01 7.56 -5.19
CA ASP A 423 -26.48 6.71 -4.12
C ASP A 423 -25.62 5.46 -3.92
N VAL A 424 -25.24 4.79 -5.03
CA VAL A 424 -24.36 3.62 -5.01
C VAL A 424 -22.97 4.00 -4.51
N ILE A 425 -22.41 5.10 -5.02
CA ILE A 425 -21.09 5.60 -4.60
C ILE A 425 -21.11 5.99 -3.11
N THR A 426 -22.13 6.72 -2.66
CA THR A 426 -22.27 7.08 -1.24
C THR A 426 -22.31 5.87 -0.35
N LYS A 427 -23.11 4.86 -0.73
CA LYS A 427 -23.19 3.61 0.02
C LYS A 427 -21.84 2.91 0.09
N GLN A 428 -21.13 2.77 -1.03
CA GLN A 428 -19.79 2.16 -1.06
C GLN A 428 -18.79 2.92 -0.18
N ILE A 429 -18.81 4.25 -0.17
CA ILE A 429 -17.97 5.06 0.72
C ILE A 429 -18.31 4.79 2.19
N CYS A 430 -19.59 4.82 2.56
CA CYS A 430 -20.02 4.57 3.94
C CYS A 430 -19.69 3.16 4.40
N ASP A 431 -19.97 2.14 3.57
CA ASP A 431 -19.65 0.74 3.86
C ASP A 431 -18.14 0.54 4.04
N LYS A 432 -17.31 1.20 3.20
CA LYS A 432 -15.86 1.15 3.31
C LYS A 432 -15.34 1.82 4.59
N LEU A 433 -15.82 3.01 4.92
CA LEU A 433 -15.43 3.69 6.16
C LEU A 433 -15.82 2.86 7.39
N GLN A 434 -17.00 2.23 7.38
CA GLN A 434 -17.43 1.35 8.44
C GLN A 434 -16.55 0.09 8.55
N ALA A 435 -16.19 -0.53 7.42
CA ALA A 435 -15.27 -1.68 7.38
C ALA A 435 -13.87 -1.31 7.89
N ASP A 436 -13.42 -0.09 7.64
CA ASP A 436 -12.15 0.46 8.12
C ASP A 436 -12.22 0.91 9.61
N GLY A 437 -13.36 0.73 10.29
CA GLY A 437 -13.57 1.12 11.69
C GLY A 437 -13.70 2.62 11.92
N LEU A 438 -13.91 3.42 10.86
CA LEU A 438 -14.04 4.86 10.92
C LEU A 438 -15.51 5.29 11.01
N LYS A 439 -15.84 6.04 12.04
CA LYS A 439 -17.19 6.55 12.26
C LYS A 439 -17.40 7.83 11.45
N LEU A 440 -18.41 7.83 10.57
CA LEU A 440 -18.72 9.00 9.74
C LEU A 440 -19.06 10.25 10.57
N GLU A 441 -19.55 10.10 11.80
CA GLU A 441 -19.83 11.22 12.74
C GLU A 441 -18.58 12.05 13.11
N HIS A 442 -17.38 11.45 12.96
CA HIS A 442 -16.08 12.10 13.17
C HIS A 442 -15.49 12.69 11.89
N CYS A 443 -16.17 12.58 10.76
CA CYS A 443 -15.76 13.18 9.50
C CYS A 443 -16.20 14.66 9.47
N TYR A 444 -15.24 15.58 9.37
CA TYR A 444 -15.47 17.02 9.37
C TYR A 444 -15.26 17.68 8.01
N GLY A 445 -14.76 16.94 7.04
CA GLY A 445 -14.55 17.44 5.69
C GLY A 445 -14.69 16.34 4.64
N GLN A 446 -15.18 16.73 3.46
CA GLN A 446 -15.24 15.87 2.29
C GLN A 446 -14.78 16.66 1.06
N GLY A 447 -13.88 16.06 0.27
CA GLY A 447 -13.29 16.66 -0.93
C GLY A 447 -13.47 15.74 -2.13
N TYR A 448 -14.04 16.26 -3.21
CA TYR A 448 -14.27 15.53 -4.45
C TYR A 448 -14.04 16.44 -5.65
N ASP A 449 -14.03 15.86 -6.83
CA ASP A 449 -14.12 16.59 -8.06
C ASP A 449 -15.49 17.32 -8.19
N ASN A 450 -15.62 18.17 -9.22
CA ASN A 450 -16.85 18.92 -9.43
C ASN A 450 -17.84 18.22 -10.37
N ALA A 451 -17.68 16.92 -10.62
CA ALA A 451 -18.67 16.15 -11.35
C ALA A 451 -20.04 16.22 -10.66
N ALA A 452 -21.10 16.33 -11.41
CA ALA A 452 -22.46 16.48 -10.84
C ALA A 452 -22.85 15.33 -9.91
N THR A 453 -22.35 14.12 -10.18
CA THR A 453 -22.55 12.95 -9.34
C THR A 453 -21.90 13.12 -7.97
N MET A 454 -20.71 13.70 -7.90
CA MET A 454 -19.96 13.90 -6.65
C MET A 454 -20.39 15.21 -5.96
N ALA A 455 -20.29 16.34 -6.65
CA ALA A 455 -20.47 17.68 -6.11
C ALA A 455 -21.91 18.22 -6.17
N GLY A 456 -22.86 17.45 -6.71
CA GLY A 456 -24.25 17.89 -6.83
C GLY A 456 -24.88 18.26 -5.48
N HIS A 457 -25.46 19.47 -5.39
CA HIS A 457 -26.00 20.02 -4.13
C HIS A 457 -27.43 19.53 -3.78
N ILE A 458 -28.10 18.82 -4.70
CA ILE A 458 -29.45 18.26 -4.49
C ILE A 458 -29.37 16.77 -4.15
N SER A 459 -28.66 15.98 -4.97
CA SER A 459 -28.64 14.51 -4.89
C SER A 459 -27.25 13.89 -5.08
N GLY A 460 -26.20 14.71 -5.19
CA GLY A 460 -24.81 14.23 -5.31
C GLY A 460 -24.29 13.58 -4.03
N VAL A 461 -23.14 12.90 -4.14
CA VAL A 461 -22.48 12.24 -3.01
C VAL A 461 -22.28 13.20 -1.83
N GLN A 462 -21.79 14.43 -2.12
CA GLN A 462 -21.55 15.42 -1.07
C GLN A 462 -22.82 15.75 -0.27
N LYS A 463 -23.96 15.87 -0.93
CA LYS A 463 -25.24 16.17 -0.27
C LYS A 463 -25.71 15.00 0.58
N ARG A 464 -25.61 13.78 0.06
CA ARG A 464 -26.01 12.56 0.79
C ARG A 464 -25.17 12.33 2.05
N ILE A 465 -23.85 12.62 2.00
CA ILE A 465 -22.98 12.55 3.16
C ILE A 465 -23.32 13.66 4.16
N LEU A 466 -23.62 14.89 3.70
CA LEU A 466 -24.09 16.00 4.56
C LEU A 466 -25.43 15.68 5.24
N ASP A 467 -26.33 14.94 4.59
CA ASP A 467 -27.62 14.54 5.17
C ASP A 467 -27.41 13.53 6.31
N ILE A 468 -26.37 12.68 6.23
CA ILE A 468 -26.01 11.74 7.31
C ILE A 468 -25.21 12.47 8.39
N ASN A 469 -24.23 13.29 8.01
CA ASN A 469 -23.39 14.04 8.93
C ASN A 469 -23.27 15.52 8.50
N PRO A 470 -24.08 16.43 9.06
CA PRO A 470 -24.04 17.86 8.71
C PRO A 470 -22.71 18.56 8.99
N LYS A 471 -21.81 17.92 9.75
CA LYS A 471 -20.47 18.46 10.06
C LYS A 471 -19.46 18.22 8.95
N ALA A 472 -19.70 17.25 8.06
CA ALA A 472 -18.80 16.89 6.96
C ALA A 472 -18.86 17.92 5.83
N MET A 473 -18.16 19.05 5.99
CA MET A 473 -18.21 20.15 5.03
C MET A 473 -17.59 19.75 3.69
N PHE A 474 -18.29 20.04 2.61
CA PHE A 474 -17.80 19.83 1.26
C PHE A 474 -16.85 20.95 0.82
N VAL A 475 -15.68 20.55 0.32
CA VAL A 475 -14.69 21.43 -0.30
C VAL A 475 -14.45 20.93 -1.74
N PRO A 476 -14.82 21.72 -2.76
CA PRO A 476 -14.61 21.32 -4.15
C PRO A 476 -13.12 21.34 -4.49
N CYS A 477 -12.70 20.45 -5.40
CA CYS A 477 -11.35 20.46 -5.95
C CYS A 477 -11.09 21.74 -6.74
N ASN A 478 -10.15 22.58 -6.32
CA ASN A 478 -9.84 23.85 -6.95
C ASN A 478 -9.28 23.70 -8.34
N ASN A 479 -8.39 22.73 -8.58
CA ASN A 479 -7.81 22.48 -9.89
C ASN A 479 -8.85 22.00 -10.89
N HIS A 480 -9.73 21.10 -10.47
CA HIS A 480 -10.85 20.68 -11.30
C HIS A 480 -11.81 21.84 -11.58
N SER A 481 -12.04 22.71 -10.58
CA SER A 481 -12.81 23.94 -10.72
C SER A 481 -12.24 24.87 -11.79
N LEU A 482 -10.93 25.11 -11.79
CA LEU A 482 -10.25 25.93 -12.79
C LEU A 482 -10.29 25.26 -14.19
N ASN A 483 -10.11 23.95 -14.28
CA ASN A 483 -10.25 23.22 -15.53
C ASN A 483 -11.65 23.39 -16.14
N LEU A 484 -12.71 23.28 -15.33
CA LEU A 484 -14.08 23.49 -15.80
C LEU A 484 -14.32 24.95 -16.21
N ALA A 485 -13.83 25.92 -15.43
CA ALA A 485 -13.96 27.35 -15.77
C ALA A 485 -13.37 27.64 -17.15
N GLY A 486 -12.22 27.07 -17.38
CA GLY A 486 -11.58 27.19 -18.67
C GLY A 486 -12.28 26.47 -19.79
N MET A 487 -12.76 25.25 -19.59
CA MET A 487 -13.52 24.54 -20.62
C MET A 487 -14.79 25.32 -21.02
N HIS A 488 -15.47 25.93 -20.06
CA HIS A 488 -16.61 26.80 -20.32
C HIS A 488 -16.19 28.03 -21.17
N ALA A 489 -15.06 28.65 -20.83
CA ALA A 489 -14.53 29.79 -21.59
C ALA A 489 -14.16 29.44 -23.04
N VAL A 490 -13.55 28.26 -23.27
CA VAL A 490 -13.27 27.77 -24.64
C VAL A 490 -14.57 27.51 -25.43
N GLY A 491 -15.57 26.96 -24.75
CA GLY A 491 -16.83 26.55 -25.39
C GLY A 491 -17.77 27.70 -25.82
N VAL A 492 -17.47 28.93 -25.41
CA VAL A 492 -18.33 30.10 -25.72
C VAL A 492 -18.42 30.36 -27.25
N GLY A 493 -17.28 30.22 -27.97
CA GLY A 493 -17.19 30.56 -29.38
C GLY A 493 -16.70 29.39 -30.25
N THR A 494 -17.24 29.28 -31.46
CA THR A 494 -16.84 28.24 -32.43
C THR A 494 -15.42 28.39 -32.93
N LYS A 495 -14.91 29.64 -33.03
CA LYS A 495 -13.51 29.91 -33.44
C LYS A 495 -12.52 29.48 -32.39
N SER A 496 -12.83 29.68 -31.11
CA SER A 496 -12.01 29.20 -29.98
C SER A 496 -11.92 27.65 -29.97
N VAL A 497 -13.04 26.97 -30.15
CA VAL A 497 -13.09 25.49 -30.26
C VAL A 497 -12.27 25.00 -31.45
N THR A 498 -12.41 25.64 -32.61
CA THR A 498 -11.66 25.32 -33.82
C THR A 498 -10.16 25.53 -33.63
N PHE A 499 -9.74 26.60 -32.93
CA PHE A 499 -8.35 26.87 -32.62
C PHE A 499 -7.74 25.71 -31.81
N PHE A 500 -8.34 25.31 -30.70
CA PHE A 500 -7.84 24.19 -29.90
C PHE A 500 -7.89 22.85 -30.64
N GLY A 501 -8.87 22.63 -31.48
CA GLY A 501 -8.94 21.49 -32.41
C GLY A 501 -7.77 21.47 -33.40
N THR A 502 -7.35 22.63 -33.89
CA THR A 502 -6.18 22.77 -34.79
C THR A 502 -4.87 22.48 -33.98
N VAL A 503 -4.72 23.01 -32.77
CA VAL A 503 -3.59 22.72 -31.90
C VAL A 503 -3.41 21.21 -31.66
N GLU A 504 -4.50 20.51 -31.41
CA GLU A 504 -4.48 19.04 -31.25
C GLU A 504 -4.11 18.32 -32.54
N LYS A 505 -4.62 18.78 -33.69
CA LYS A 505 -4.28 18.21 -34.98
C LYS A 505 -2.81 18.37 -35.33
N VAL A 506 -2.15 19.47 -34.96
CA VAL A 506 -0.72 19.66 -35.16
C VAL A 506 0.06 18.55 -34.44
N TYR A 507 -0.25 18.31 -33.16
CA TYR A 507 0.37 17.22 -32.42
C TYR A 507 0.10 15.85 -33.04
N ALA A 508 -1.18 15.56 -33.35
CA ALA A 508 -1.59 14.27 -33.90
C ALA A 508 -0.90 13.98 -35.24
N PHE A 509 -0.75 14.98 -36.10
CA PHE A 509 -0.09 14.87 -37.40
C PHE A 509 1.39 14.47 -37.23
N PHE A 510 2.15 15.17 -36.39
CA PHE A 510 3.56 14.84 -36.19
C PHE A 510 3.75 13.55 -35.41
N SER A 511 2.94 13.28 -34.39
CA SER A 511 3.10 12.09 -33.51
C SER A 511 2.63 10.78 -34.16
N SER A 512 1.91 10.84 -35.29
CA SER A 512 1.46 9.65 -36.01
C SER A 512 2.56 8.91 -36.77
N SER A 513 3.72 9.57 -37.03
CA SER A 513 4.83 9.01 -37.79
C SER A 513 6.17 9.42 -37.18
N THR A 514 7.09 8.47 -37.00
CA THR A 514 8.46 8.73 -36.57
C THR A 514 9.20 9.64 -37.53
N HIS A 515 8.99 9.49 -38.85
CA HIS A 515 9.57 10.34 -39.88
C HIS A 515 9.11 11.79 -39.75
N ARG A 516 7.78 12.02 -39.66
CA ARG A 516 7.22 13.37 -39.46
C ARG A 516 7.74 14.00 -38.15
N TRP A 517 7.88 13.19 -37.11
CA TRP A 517 8.42 13.63 -35.83
C TRP A 517 9.89 14.01 -35.91
N ASP A 518 10.69 13.30 -36.70
CA ASP A 518 12.12 13.61 -36.88
C ASP A 518 12.31 14.89 -37.71
N ILE A 519 11.43 15.17 -38.70
CA ILE A 519 11.43 16.45 -39.40
C ILE A 519 11.10 17.60 -38.44
N LEU A 520 10.05 17.42 -37.60
CA LEU A 520 9.73 18.43 -36.58
C LEU A 520 10.93 18.72 -35.66
N LYS A 521 11.63 17.70 -35.19
CA LYS A 521 12.81 17.85 -34.30
C LYS A 521 13.96 18.60 -34.96
N LYS A 522 14.10 18.52 -36.28
CA LYS A 522 15.16 19.28 -37.01
C LYS A 522 14.88 20.79 -36.99
N HIS A 523 13.62 21.19 -36.94
CA HIS A 523 13.20 22.60 -36.96
C HIS A 523 12.94 23.13 -35.54
N VAL A 524 12.31 22.33 -34.66
CA VAL A 524 11.87 22.76 -33.32
C VAL A 524 12.71 22.08 -32.24
N PRO A 525 13.43 22.83 -31.37
CA PRO A 525 14.33 22.26 -30.36
C PRO A 525 13.57 21.64 -29.19
N ILE A 526 12.28 21.89 -29.06
CA ILE A 526 11.43 21.46 -27.94
C ILE A 526 10.33 20.52 -28.46
N ARG A 527 9.94 19.53 -27.63
CA ARG A 527 8.85 18.61 -27.99
C ARG A 527 7.50 19.31 -27.94
N VAL A 528 6.77 19.27 -29.06
CA VAL A 528 5.34 19.62 -29.08
C VAL A 528 4.59 18.60 -28.20
N LYS A 529 3.77 19.10 -27.29
CA LYS A 529 3.01 18.27 -26.36
C LYS A 529 1.56 18.10 -26.82
N ARG A 530 0.94 17.01 -26.41
CA ARG A 530 -0.45 16.72 -26.69
C ARG A 530 -1.36 17.64 -25.87
N SER A 531 -2.32 18.27 -26.52
CA SER A 531 -3.40 18.98 -25.84
C SER A 531 -4.45 17.99 -25.35
N CYS A 532 -4.78 18.03 -24.06
CA CYS A 532 -5.83 17.19 -23.46
C CYS A 532 -7.05 18.06 -23.10
N ASN A 533 -8.25 17.55 -23.37
CA ASN A 533 -9.47 18.31 -23.08
C ASN A 533 -9.76 18.40 -21.57
N THR A 534 -9.24 17.49 -20.75
CA THR A 534 -9.52 17.43 -19.32
C THR A 534 -8.53 18.21 -18.45
N ARG A 535 -7.38 18.63 -19.00
CA ARG A 535 -6.30 19.31 -18.20
C ARG A 535 -5.84 20.58 -18.90
N TRP A 536 -6.01 21.72 -18.24
CA TRP A 536 -5.58 23.03 -18.74
C TRP A 536 -4.06 23.19 -18.82
N SER A 537 -3.32 22.58 -17.93
CA SER A 537 -1.86 22.55 -18.04
C SER A 537 -1.38 21.98 -19.38
N SER A 538 -2.03 20.94 -19.90
CA SER A 538 -1.68 20.40 -21.22
C SER A 538 -2.02 21.33 -22.38
N LYS A 539 -3.10 22.13 -22.25
CA LYS A 539 -3.41 23.19 -23.23
C LYS A 539 -2.39 24.30 -23.18
N HIS A 540 -1.98 24.75 -21.98
CA HIS A 540 -0.91 25.72 -21.81
C HIS A 540 0.39 25.24 -22.47
N GLU A 541 0.85 24.02 -22.15
CA GLU A 541 2.09 23.46 -22.69
C GLU A 541 2.06 23.36 -24.23
N ALA A 542 0.92 22.97 -24.82
CA ALA A 542 0.77 22.87 -26.26
C ALA A 542 0.76 24.26 -26.94
N VAL A 543 0.02 25.21 -26.37
CA VAL A 543 -0.12 26.57 -26.94
C VAL A 543 1.16 27.37 -26.76
N CYS A 544 1.87 27.26 -25.62
CA CYS A 544 3.12 27.95 -25.37
C CYS A 544 4.18 27.55 -26.39
N VAL A 545 4.40 26.26 -26.62
CA VAL A 545 5.37 25.77 -27.63
C VAL A 545 5.00 26.22 -29.03
N LEU A 546 3.70 26.21 -29.38
CA LEU A 546 3.23 26.74 -30.66
C LEU A 546 3.50 28.25 -30.78
N ALA A 547 3.24 29.02 -29.73
CA ALA A 547 3.44 30.47 -29.76
C ALA A 547 4.93 30.86 -29.88
N GLU A 548 5.83 30.11 -29.23
CA GLU A 548 7.27 30.35 -29.27
C GLU A 548 7.93 29.91 -30.59
N HIS A 549 7.39 28.86 -31.22
CA HIS A 549 8.04 28.22 -32.35
C HIS A 549 7.15 28.15 -33.61
N THR A 550 6.18 29.06 -33.73
CA THR A 550 5.22 29.08 -34.84
C THR A 550 5.90 29.00 -36.21
N GLU A 551 6.89 29.88 -36.47
CA GLU A 551 7.62 29.93 -37.75
C GLU A 551 8.26 28.56 -38.06
N LYS A 552 8.96 27.99 -37.13
CA LYS A 552 9.65 26.71 -37.29
C LYS A 552 8.69 25.53 -37.49
N ILE A 553 7.48 25.61 -36.93
CA ILE A 553 6.44 24.60 -37.13
C ILE A 553 5.85 24.72 -38.53
N ILE A 554 5.68 25.96 -39.03
CA ILE A 554 5.27 26.23 -40.40
C ILE A 554 6.33 25.69 -41.37
N ASP A 555 7.64 25.99 -41.14
CA ASP A 555 8.74 25.47 -41.95
C ASP A 555 8.75 23.94 -42.03
N ALA A 556 8.54 23.27 -40.87
CA ALA A 556 8.45 21.80 -40.80
C ALA A 556 7.27 21.24 -41.57
N LEU A 557 6.09 21.92 -41.56
CA LEU A 557 4.92 21.53 -42.31
C LEU A 557 5.12 21.78 -43.82
N GLU A 558 5.77 22.88 -44.20
CA GLU A 558 6.11 23.20 -45.60
C GLU A 558 7.10 22.19 -46.15
N ALA A 559 8.15 21.83 -45.38
CA ALA A 559 9.10 20.78 -45.75
C ALA A 559 8.38 19.44 -46.04
N LEU A 560 7.36 19.09 -45.26
CA LEU A 560 6.56 17.88 -45.47
C LEU A 560 5.56 18.00 -46.64
N ARG A 561 5.02 19.21 -46.90
CA ARG A 561 4.12 19.46 -48.03
C ARG A 561 4.88 19.38 -49.37
N ASP A 562 6.04 19.97 -49.41
CA ASP A 562 6.81 20.20 -50.65
C ASP A 562 7.88 19.12 -50.88
N GLY A 563 8.10 18.24 -49.94
CA GLY A 563 9.11 17.17 -50.02
C GLY A 563 8.77 16.17 -51.15
N PRO A 564 9.70 15.94 -52.12
CA PRO A 564 9.44 15.09 -53.27
C PRO A 564 9.32 13.59 -52.89
N GLU A 565 9.93 13.18 -51.77
CA GLU A 565 9.89 11.81 -51.28
C GLU A 565 8.71 11.52 -50.34
N GLU A 566 7.91 12.55 -50.02
CA GLU A 566 6.78 12.39 -49.12
C GLU A 566 5.56 11.77 -49.82
N THR A 567 4.79 10.98 -49.07
CA THR A 567 3.58 10.35 -49.58
C THR A 567 2.52 11.41 -49.90
N SER A 568 1.65 11.14 -50.89
CA SER A 568 0.53 12.04 -51.24
C SER A 568 -0.35 12.35 -50.04
N GLU A 569 -0.56 11.39 -49.13
CA GLU A 569 -1.33 11.56 -47.90
C GLU A 569 -0.61 12.55 -46.95
N THR A 570 0.71 12.38 -46.72
CA THR A 570 1.49 13.30 -45.88
C THR A 570 1.47 14.71 -46.40
N ARG A 571 1.66 14.88 -47.75
CA ARG A 571 1.61 16.20 -48.40
C ARG A 571 0.23 16.84 -48.30
N GLY A 572 -0.84 16.05 -48.50
CA GLY A 572 -2.22 16.50 -48.37
C GLY A 572 -2.57 16.95 -46.97
N ASP A 573 -2.20 16.14 -45.97
CA ASP A 573 -2.42 16.43 -44.55
C ASP A 573 -1.67 17.68 -44.10
N ALA A 574 -0.38 17.77 -44.44
CA ALA A 574 0.47 18.92 -44.12
C ALA A 574 -0.11 20.22 -44.77
N GLY A 575 -0.51 20.15 -46.06
CA GLY A 575 -1.13 21.28 -46.75
C GLY A 575 -2.45 21.70 -46.08
N SER A 576 -3.30 20.75 -45.72
CA SER A 576 -4.58 21.02 -45.05
C SER A 576 -4.37 21.67 -43.68
N LEU A 577 -3.37 21.22 -42.95
CA LEU A 577 -3.02 21.76 -41.62
C LEU A 577 -2.44 23.17 -41.73
N LEU A 578 -1.56 23.43 -42.71
CA LEU A 578 -1.11 24.77 -43.05
C LEU A 578 -2.25 25.75 -43.34
N VAL A 579 -3.23 25.34 -44.14
CA VAL A 579 -4.44 26.17 -44.41
C VAL A 579 -5.18 26.49 -43.10
N CYS A 580 -5.27 25.59 -42.17
CA CYS A 580 -5.91 25.83 -40.86
C CYS A 580 -5.12 26.79 -39.98
N ILE A 581 -3.77 26.71 -40.00
CA ILE A 581 -2.88 27.55 -39.21
C ILE A 581 -2.71 28.93 -39.81
N MET A 582 -2.57 29.03 -41.16
CA MET A 582 -2.31 30.27 -41.87
C MET A 582 -3.58 31.12 -41.99
N THR A 583 -4.21 31.43 -40.86
CA THR A 583 -5.43 32.26 -40.78
C THR A 583 -5.28 33.34 -39.70
N TYR A 584 -5.85 34.50 -39.92
CA TYR A 584 -5.95 35.56 -38.93
C TYR A 584 -6.53 35.06 -37.60
N VAL A 585 -7.57 34.24 -37.67
CA VAL A 585 -8.26 33.69 -36.50
C VAL A 585 -7.32 32.84 -35.65
N PHE A 586 -6.55 31.95 -36.28
CA PHE A 586 -5.61 31.09 -35.56
C PHE A 586 -4.55 31.92 -34.80
N PHE A 587 -3.89 32.87 -35.47
CA PHE A 587 -2.88 33.71 -34.83
C PHE A 587 -3.46 34.63 -33.77
N SER A 588 -4.64 35.17 -33.98
CA SER A 588 -5.33 36.01 -33.00
C SER A 588 -5.62 35.19 -31.68
N PHE A 589 -6.15 33.97 -31.83
CA PHE A 589 -6.38 33.10 -30.67
C PHE A 589 -5.09 32.58 -30.05
N LEU A 590 -4.07 32.31 -30.83
CA LEU A 590 -2.75 31.90 -30.31
C LEU A 590 -2.17 32.96 -29.37
N HIS A 591 -2.15 34.22 -29.78
CA HIS A 591 -1.63 35.31 -28.99
C HIS A 591 -2.56 35.76 -27.85
N PHE A 592 -3.85 35.45 -27.94
CA PHE A 592 -4.84 35.68 -26.89
C PHE A 592 -4.74 34.61 -25.79
N TRP A 593 -4.79 33.32 -26.18
CA TRP A 593 -4.80 32.21 -25.18
C TRP A 593 -3.46 32.01 -24.51
N ASN A 594 -2.34 32.25 -25.18
CA ASN A 594 -1.02 32.03 -24.56
C ASN A 594 -0.86 32.75 -23.21
N PRO A 595 -1.01 34.08 -23.09
CA PRO A 595 -0.88 34.75 -21.80
C PRO A 595 -1.99 34.38 -20.79
N VAL A 596 -3.22 34.08 -21.26
CA VAL A 596 -4.32 33.65 -20.37
C VAL A 596 -4.03 32.27 -19.78
N LEU A 597 -3.58 31.33 -20.61
CA LEU A 597 -3.24 29.98 -20.16
C LEU A 597 -2.03 29.97 -19.24
N THR A 598 -1.05 30.86 -19.45
CA THR A 598 0.12 31.00 -18.56
C THR A 598 -0.33 31.39 -17.16
N GLU A 599 -1.14 32.45 -17.01
CA GLU A 599 -1.60 32.89 -15.69
C GLU A 599 -2.50 31.86 -14.97
N VAL A 600 -3.35 31.16 -15.75
CA VAL A 600 -4.15 30.05 -15.20
C VAL A 600 -3.29 28.90 -14.74
N ASN A 601 -2.27 28.52 -15.55
CA ASN A 601 -1.34 27.45 -15.20
C ASN A 601 -0.51 27.78 -13.95
N ASP A 602 0.02 29.01 -13.84
CA ASP A 602 0.74 29.47 -12.66
C ASP A 602 -0.15 29.47 -11.42
N THR A 603 -1.41 29.80 -11.58
CA THR A 603 -2.42 29.68 -10.52
C THR A 603 -2.66 28.22 -10.13
N GLN A 604 -2.74 27.29 -11.10
CA GLN A 604 -2.89 25.86 -10.81
C GLN A 604 -1.68 25.28 -10.08
N ILE A 605 -0.46 25.62 -10.52
CA ILE A 605 0.78 25.19 -9.85
C ILE A 605 0.82 25.71 -8.42
N TYR A 606 0.48 26.98 -8.21
CA TYR A 606 0.39 27.57 -6.87
C TYR A 606 -0.59 26.82 -5.97
N LEU A 607 -1.80 26.52 -6.46
CA LEU A 607 -2.84 25.82 -5.70
C LEU A 607 -2.54 24.33 -5.41
N GLN A 608 -1.47 23.77 -5.99
CA GLN A 608 -1.01 22.39 -5.75
C GLN A 608 0.12 22.33 -4.71
N GLN A 609 0.58 23.45 -4.18
CA GLN A 609 1.64 23.45 -3.18
C GLN A 609 1.16 22.84 -1.87
N GLU A 610 2.03 22.06 -1.24
CA GLU A 610 1.75 21.47 0.07
C GLU A 610 1.67 22.55 1.16
N GLY A 611 0.79 22.34 2.13
CA GLY A 611 0.66 23.23 3.28
C GLY A 611 -0.04 24.56 2.98
N LEU A 612 -0.62 24.75 1.78
CA LEU A 612 -1.27 25.99 1.39
C LEU A 612 -2.52 26.26 2.24
N ALA A 613 -2.57 27.45 2.83
CA ALA A 613 -3.71 27.89 3.64
C ALA A 613 -4.90 28.35 2.75
N LEU A 614 -6.12 28.22 3.27
CA LEU A 614 -7.35 28.56 2.53
C LEU A 614 -7.41 30.03 2.10
N ASP A 615 -6.91 30.96 2.92
CA ASP A 615 -6.84 32.39 2.62
C ASP A 615 -5.91 32.67 1.44
N GLN A 616 -4.76 32.02 1.35
CA GLN A 616 -3.82 32.11 0.24
C GLN A 616 -4.45 31.60 -1.07
N CYS A 617 -5.20 30.49 -1.02
CA CYS A 617 -5.96 29.99 -2.16
C CYS A 617 -6.98 31.04 -2.65
N VAL A 618 -7.74 31.62 -1.72
CA VAL A 618 -8.74 32.64 -2.05
C VAL A 618 -8.08 33.89 -2.63
N GLN A 619 -6.96 34.35 -2.07
CA GLN A 619 -6.21 35.50 -2.59
C GLN A 619 -5.69 35.25 -4.01
N LYS A 620 -5.09 34.07 -4.28
CA LYS A 620 -4.59 33.75 -5.63
C LYS A 620 -5.71 33.68 -6.65
N LEU A 621 -6.86 33.10 -6.31
CA LEU A 621 -8.03 33.09 -7.19
C LEU A 621 -8.63 34.47 -7.44
N LYS A 622 -8.64 35.35 -6.44
CA LYS A 622 -9.03 36.76 -6.61
C LYS A 622 -8.07 37.50 -7.52
N ALA A 623 -6.76 37.26 -7.37
CA ALA A 623 -5.74 37.85 -8.25
C ALA A 623 -5.93 37.41 -9.72
N LEU A 624 -6.23 36.14 -9.96
CA LEU A 624 -6.53 35.65 -11.30
C LEU A 624 -7.82 36.30 -11.88
N ALA A 625 -8.87 36.44 -11.07
CA ALA A 625 -10.10 37.12 -11.50
C ALA A 625 -9.86 38.61 -11.81
N LEU A 626 -9.00 39.26 -11.03
CA LEU A 626 -8.58 40.65 -11.25
C LEU A 626 -7.75 40.80 -12.53
N PHE A 627 -6.79 39.88 -12.77
CA PHE A 627 -6.03 39.81 -14.02
C PHE A 627 -6.96 39.75 -15.24
N CYS A 628 -7.95 38.82 -15.22
CA CYS A 628 -8.94 38.72 -16.30
C CYS A 628 -9.68 40.03 -16.50
N HIS A 629 -10.03 40.76 -15.42
CA HIS A 629 -10.73 42.02 -15.50
C HIS A 629 -9.87 43.15 -16.06
N GLU A 630 -8.72 43.40 -15.44
CA GLU A 630 -7.86 44.54 -15.76
C GLU A 630 -7.18 44.40 -17.12
N LYS A 631 -6.82 43.18 -17.51
CA LYS A 631 -6.12 42.92 -18.77
C LYS A 631 -7.06 42.61 -19.94
N ARG A 632 -8.38 42.53 -19.73
CA ARG A 632 -9.40 42.14 -20.66
C ARG A 632 -9.20 42.72 -22.08
N ASP A 633 -9.29 44.06 -22.16
CA ASP A 633 -9.21 44.77 -23.47
C ASP A 633 -7.79 44.81 -24.02
N SER A 634 -6.78 44.89 -23.12
CA SER A 634 -5.39 44.90 -23.55
C SER A 634 -4.92 43.55 -24.11
N LEU A 635 -5.43 42.41 -23.59
CA LEU A 635 -5.16 41.09 -24.14
C LEU A 635 -5.68 40.94 -25.56
N VAL A 636 -6.93 41.36 -25.82
CA VAL A 636 -7.54 41.29 -27.12
C VAL A 636 -6.85 42.25 -28.11
N SER A 637 -6.55 43.49 -27.67
CA SER A 637 -5.86 44.48 -28.54
C SER A 637 -4.45 44.01 -28.93
N LYS A 638 -3.68 43.50 -27.97
CA LYS A 638 -2.31 42.95 -28.22
C LYS A 638 -2.37 41.71 -29.11
N ALA A 639 -3.36 40.82 -28.91
CA ALA A 639 -3.52 39.64 -29.71
C ALA A 639 -3.87 40.01 -31.16
N THR A 640 -4.74 40.99 -31.34
CA THR A 640 -5.10 41.55 -32.67
C THR A 640 -3.90 42.17 -33.37
N GLU A 641 -3.14 43.01 -32.66
CA GLU A 641 -1.94 43.68 -33.22
C GLU A 641 -0.90 42.66 -33.69
N LYS A 642 -0.55 41.69 -32.81
CA LYS A 642 0.41 40.63 -33.16
C LYS A 642 -0.07 39.76 -34.31
N ALA A 643 -1.35 39.38 -34.32
CA ALA A 643 -1.94 38.60 -35.40
C ALA A 643 -1.91 39.37 -36.77
N LEU A 644 -2.19 40.67 -36.76
CA LEU A 644 -2.10 41.50 -37.95
C LEU A 644 -0.65 41.62 -38.45
N GLN A 645 0.33 41.72 -37.54
CA GLN A 645 1.72 41.71 -37.89
C GLN A 645 2.15 40.42 -38.59
N VAL A 646 1.76 39.26 -38.04
CA VAL A 646 2.00 37.94 -38.65
C VAL A 646 1.29 37.80 -39.95
N CYS A 647 0.04 38.22 -40.05
CA CYS A 647 -0.74 38.21 -41.31
C CYS A 647 -0.07 39.07 -42.40
N LYS A 648 0.52 40.20 -42.02
CA LYS A 648 1.28 41.05 -42.98
C LYS A 648 2.54 40.34 -43.45
N THR A 649 3.26 39.66 -42.60
CA THR A 649 4.50 38.93 -42.96
C THR A 649 4.22 37.79 -43.91
N TYR A 650 3.14 37.02 -43.69
CA TYR A 650 2.78 35.85 -44.49
C TYR A 650 1.70 36.15 -45.57
N CYS A 651 1.39 37.42 -45.83
CA CYS A 651 0.36 37.83 -46.78
C CYS A 651 -0.99 37.14 -46.55
N ILE A 652 -1.41 36.93 -45.33
CA ILE A 652 -2.67 36.27 -44.95
C ILE A 652 -3.83 37.29 -45.07
N PRO A 653 -4.92 36.98 -45.77
CA PRO A 653 -6.05 37.88 -45.87
C PRO A 653 -6.76 38.05 -44.52
N THR A 654 -7.01 39.29 -44.13
CA THR A 654 -7.71 39.65 -42.87
C THR A 654 -9.18 39.98 -43.09
N GLU A 655 -9.60 40.00 -44.33
CA GLU A 655 -10.99 40.26 -44.71
C GLU A 655 -11.73 38.96 -45.08
N ARG A 656 -13.02 38.91 -44.73
CA ARG A 656 -13.87 37.79 -45.07
C ARG A 656 -14.21 37.88 -46.55
N ARG A 657 -14.09 36.80 -47.33
CA ARG A 657 -14.72 36.70 -48.63
C ARG A 657 -16.22 36.84 -48.43
N VAL A 658 -16.81 37.95 -48.88
CA VAL A 658 -18.26 38.19 -48.86
C VAL A 658 -18.91 37.23 -49.84
N GLY A 659 -19.45 36.11 -49.34
CA GLY A 659 -20.33 35.27 -50.13
C GLY A 659 -21.59 36.08 -50.45
N ARG A 660 -21.92 36.23 -51.72
CA ARG A 660 -23.19 36.87 -52.15
C ARG A 660 -24.34 36.10 -51.46
N ARG A 661 -24.92 36.67 -50.38
CA ARG A 661 -26.21 36.22 -49.86
C ARG A 661 -27.26 36.55 -50.88
N LYS A 662 -28.03 35.54 -51.34
CA LYS A 662 -29.27 35.81 -52.12
C LYS A 662 -30.20 36.61 -51.20
N LYS A 663 -30.47 37.87 -51.55
CA LYS A 663 -31.50 38.66 -50.89
C LYS A 663 -32.86 38.09 -51.29
N MET A 664 -33.74 37.88 -50.32
CA MET A 664 -35.15 37.72 -50.56
C MET A 664 -35.75 39.10 -50.90
N ASP A 665 -36.67 39.15 -51.87
CA ASP A 665 -37.36 40.37 -52.22
C ASP A 665 -38.12 40.89 -50.98
N GLY A 666 -37.76 42.14 -50.56
CA GLY A 666 -38.35 42.78 -49.36
C GLY A 666 -37.47 42.90 -48.16
N GLU A 667 -36.27 42.32 -48.10
CA GLU A 667 -35.31 42.49 -46.98
C GLU A 667 -34.53 43.80 -47.11
N ASN A 668 -34.93 44.81 -46.34
CA ASN A 668 -34.14 46.01 -46.04
C ASN A 668 -33.20 45.78 -44.93
N SER A 669 -32.15 44.98 -45.08
CA SER A 669 -31.12 44.87 -44.05
C SER A 669 -29.84 45.52 -44.55
N CYS A 670 -29.58 46.68 -44.04
CA CYS A 670 -28.31 47.38 -44.09
C CYS A 670 -27.47 47.20 -42.78
N ASP A 671 -27.54 46.05 -42.15
CA ASP A 671 -26.54 45.75 -41.13
C ASP A 671 -25.26 45.36 -41.85
N ALA A 672 -24.29 46.30 -41.83
CA ALA A 672 -22.90 46.02 -42.14
C ALA A 672 -22.43 44.96 -41.09
N GLY A 673 -22.40 43.68 -41.52
CA GLY A 673 -21.99 42.60 -40.65
C GLY A 673 -20.60 42.92 -40.08
N LEU A 674 -20.34 42.48 -38.84
CA LEU A 674 -19.05 42.63 -38.16
C LEU A 674 -17.91 42.15 -39.08
N THR A 675 -16.80 42.87 -39.08
CA THR A 675 -15.59 42.44 -39.77
C THR A 675 -15.04 41.15 -39.09
N LEU A 676 -14.22 40.39 -39.78
CA LEU A 676 -13.58 39.19 -39.23
C LEU A 676 -12.83 39.53 -37.95
N ILE A 677 -12.15 40.66 -37.88
CA ILE A 677 -11.43 41.17 -36.73
C ILE A 677 -12.38 41.41 -35.55
N GLN A 678 -13.49 42.14 -35.80
CA GLN A 678 -14.49 42.46 -34.80
C GLN A 678 -15.17 41.19 -34.23
N GLU A 679 -15.54 40.24 -35.09
CA GLU A 679 -16.10 38.96 -34.64
C GLU A 679 -15.13 38.14 -33.78
N THR A 680 -13.85 38.10 -34.20
CA THR A 680 -12.81 37.38 -33.43
C THR A 680 -12.56 38.05 -32.07
N SER A 681 -12.45 39.37 -32.06
CA SER A 681 -12.27 40.13 -30.81
C SER A 681 -13.48 39.99 -29.89
N ARG A 682 -14.70 39.95 -30.41
CA ARG A 682 -15.89 39.69 -29.62
C ARG A 682 -15.89 38.32 -28.97
N GLU A 683 -15.57 37.24 -29.71
CA GLU A 683 -15.46 35.89 -29.13
C GLU A 683 -14.36 35.83 -28.06
N GLN A 684 -13.23 36.51 -28.19
CA GLN A 684 -12.17 36.61 -27.22
C GLN A 684 -12.62 37.33 -25.95
N LEU A 685 -13.36 38.44 -26.09
CA LEU A 685 -13.96 39.18 -24.97
C LEU A 685 -14.97 38.30 -24.21
N GLU A 686 -15.85 37.62 -24.94
CA GLU A 686 -16.83 36.70 -24.37
C GLU A 686 -16.13 35.54 -23.62
N ALA A 687 -15.04 35.00 -24.16
CA ALA A 687 -14.28 33.93 -23.52
C ALA A 687 -13.62 34.36 -22.19
N ILE A 688 -13.01 35.56 -22.16
CA ILE A 688 -12.39 36.06 -20.90
C ILE A 688 -13.43 36.47 -19.87
N ASP A 689 -14.57 37.03 -20.32
CA ASP A 689 -15.70 37.37 -19.42
C ASP A 689 -16.30 36.11 -18.78
N GLN A 690 -16.47 35.03 -19.55
CA GLN A 690 -16.93 33.74 -19.07
C GLN A 690 -15.94 33.16 -18.10
N LEU A 691 -14.62 33.17 -18.40
CA LEU A 691 -13.58 32.71 -17.49
C LEU A 691 -13.63 33.47 -16.16
N GLN A 692 -13.71 34.80 -16.21
CA GLN A 692 -13.81 35.65 -15.02
C GLN A 692 -15.05 35.34 -14.18
N ALA A 693 -16.21 35.18 -14.82
CA ALA A 693 -17.48 34.88 -14.16
C ALA A 693 -17.42 33.53 -13.44
N GLU A 694 -16.86 32.51 -14.09
CA GLU A 694 -16.69 31.20 -13.52
C GLU A 694 -15.69 31.19 -12.33
N ILE A 695 -14.58 31.93 -12.43
CA ILE A 695 -13.63 32.09 -11.32
C ILE A 695 -14.28 32.80 -10.15
N LYS A 696 -15.00 33.90 -10.39
CA LYS A 696 -15.72 34.65 -9.34
C LYS A 696 -16.74 33.77 -8.60
N LYS A 697 -17.53 32.96 -9.34
CA LYS A 697 -18.50 32.02 -8.77
C LYS A 697 -17.83 31.05 -7.79
N ARG A 698 -16.70 30.46 -8.18
CA ARG A 698 -15.95 29.50 -7.36
C ARG A 698 -15.25 30.17 -6.20
N THR A 699 -14.70 31.36 -6.40
CA THR A 699 -14.10 32.17 -5.34
C THR A 699 -15.13 32.54 -4.26
N THR A 700 -16.39 32.78 -4.63
CA THR A 700 -17.46 33.08 -3.67
C THR A 700 -17.72 31.89 -2.75
N GLN A 701 -17.75 30.66 -3.27
CA GLN A 701 -17.90 29.44 -2.43
C GLN A 701 -16.75 29.28 -1.44
N MET A 702 -15.52 29.48 -1.91
CA MET A 702 -14.34 29.42 -1.03
C MET A 702 -14.31 30.57 -0.01
N ASN A 703 -14.76 31.76 -0.37
CA ASN A 703 -14.90 32.88 0.57
C ASN A 703 -15.85 32.56 1.72
N MET A 704 -16.96 31.85 1.46
CA MET A 704 -17.86 31.41 2.53
C MET A 704 -17.17 30.45 3.50
N LEU A 705 -16.39 29.51 3.00
CA LEU A 705 -15.59 28.62 3.84
C LEU A 705 -14.52 29.39 4.62
N HIS A 706 -13.80 30.27 3.94
CA HIS A 706 -12.81 31.15 4.58
C HIS A 706 -13.40 31.99 5.70
N GLN A 707 -14.53 32.66 5.47
CA GLN A 707 -15.21 33.47 6.50
C GLN A 707 -15.66 32.64 7.71
N ARG A 708 -16.05 31.37 7.49
CA ARG A 708 -16.42 30.45 8.57
C ARG A 708 -15.26 30.15 9.52
N PHE A 709 -14.03 30.10 9.00
CA PHE A 709 -12.81 29.81 9.75
C PHE A 709 -11.90 31.03 9.94
N ALA A 710 -12.31 32.24 9.54
CA ALA A 710 -11.50 33.46 9.62
C ALA A 710 -11.02 33.76 11.04
N PHE A 711 -11.78 33.31 12.05
CA PHE A 711 -11.43 33.52 13.46
C PHE A 711 -10.18 32.74 13.92
N LEU A 712 -9.75 31.72 13.15
CA LEU A 712 -8.51 30.97 13.43
C LEU A 712 -7.27 31.62 12.80
N GLN A 713 -7.41 32.65 12.00
CA GLN A 713 -6.28 33.29 11.34
C GLN A 713 -5.53 34.20 12.32
N ILE A 714 -4.20 34.12 12.29
CA ILE A 714 -3.29 34.89 13.14
C ILE A 714 -3.58 36.39 13.02
N GLN A 715 -3.80 36.90 11.79
CA GLN A 715 -4.12 38.30 11.53
C GLN A 715 -5.39 38.73 12.25
N THR A 716 -6.45 37.93 12.15
CA THR A 716 -7.72 38.17 12.85
C THR A 716 -7.55 38.05 14.36
N LEU A 717 -6.69 37.18 14.85
CA LEU A 717 -6.39 37.02 16.27
C LEU A 717 -5.57 38.23 16.81
N LEU A 718 -4.65 38.75 15.98
CA LEU A 718 -3.84 39.93 16.34
C LEU A 718 -4.63 41.23 16.26
N ASP A 719 -5.53 41.39 15.29
CA ASP A 719 -6.38 42.59 15.11
C ASP A 719 -7.50 42.70 16.17
N THR A 720 -7.82 41.58 16.82
CA THR A 720 -8.87 41.50 17.84
C THR A 720 -8.35 41.67 19.26
N GLY A 721 -7.44 42.61 19.52
CA GLY A 721 -6.95 42.96 20.87
C GLY A 721 -8.05 43.33 21.88
N LYS A 722 -9.30 42.86 21.69
CA LYS A 722 -10.45 43.02 22.60
C LYS A 722 -11.04 41.65 22.91
N ASP A 723 -10.86 41.20 24.14
CA ASP A 723 -11.34 39.95 24.73
C ASP A 723 -12.81 39.59 24.46
N ASP A 724 -13.67 40.56 24.21
CA ASP A 724 -15.11 40.39 23.99
C ASP A 724 -15.46 39.79 22.61
N PHE A 725 -14.60 39.96 21.60
CA PHE A 725 -14.87 39.44 20.24
C PHE A 725 -14.61 37.94 20.17
N ILE A 726 -13.56 37.48 20.84
CA ILE A 726 -13.19 36.04 20.89
C ILE A 726 -14.27 35.27 21.66
N LYS A 727 -14.70 35.78 22.84
CA LYS A 727 -15.76 35.15 23.64
C LYS A 727 -17.09 35.06 22.89
N LYS A 728 -17.50 36.10 22.20
CA LYS A 728 -18.79 36.17 21.50
C LYS A 728 -18.81 35.29 20.23
N LYS A 729 -17.73 35.21 19.46
CA LYS A 729 -17.64 34.34 18.28
C LYS A 729 -17.34 32.87 18.62
N PHE A 730 -16.56 32.59 19.67
CA PHE A 730 -16.33 31.22 20.13
C PHE A 730 -17.60 30.63 20.78
N SER A 731 -18.31 31.38 21.63
CA SER A 731 -19.53 30.88 22.25
C SER A 731 -20.66 30.61 21.25
N THR A 732 -20.85 31.51 20.26
CA THR A 732 -21.90 31.33 19.25
C THR A 732 -21.60 30.20 18.24
N ARG A 733 -20.34 29.84 18.01
CA ARG A 733 -19.96 28.82 17.04
C ARG A 733 -19.62 27.44 17.63
N VAL A 734 -19.11 27.40 18.87
CA VAL A 734 -18.98 26.12 19.59
C VAL A 734 -20.36 25.56 19.94
N LEU A 735 -21.34 26.43 20.28
CA LEU A 735 -22.72 25.99 20.49
C LEU A 735 -23.45 25.56 19.22
N SER A 736 -23.10 26.10 18.04
CA SER A 736 -23.63 25.61 16.74
C SER A 736 -22.99 24.32 16.23
N THR A 737 -21.92 23.85 16.88
CA THR A 737 -21.29 22.56 16.61
C THR A 737 -21.66 21.48 17.63
N GLN A 738 -22.41 21.86 18.70
CA GLN A 738 -22.92 20.92 19.71
C GLN A 738 -24.40 20.53 19.53
N ASN A 739 -25.13 21.20 18.60
CA ASN A 739 -26.51 20.84 18.23
C ASN A 739 -26.54 20.11 16.86
#